data_2b678dbe739312af79a60bbb1a39247c
#
_entry.id   2b678dbe739312af79a60bbb1a39247c
#
_cell.length_a   1.000
_cell.length_b   1.000
_cell.length_c   1.000
_cell.angle_alpha   90.00
_cell.angle_beta   90.00
_cell.angle_gamma   90.00
#
_symmetry.space_group_name_H-M   'P 1'
#
loop_
_entity.id
_entity.type
_entity.pdbx_description
1 polymer ?
#
loop_
_entity_poly.entity_id
_entity_poly.type
_entity_poly.pdbx_seq_one_letter_code
_entity_poly.pdbx_strand_id
1 'polypeptide(L)'
;MRLAKIITALSMAAPLFAQAERRARIDVQDIKVEATVNPTTQSLQARATLVFVPLDANTQTITLELNDALKVSRATDDKDQPLTASRAGEFTIRITYPDVLPKGQPATLKIAYDGKLAGQEESPVFGIRFAAIRSDFTYLLYPARWFPVNDYTADRYTSEFTVMAPNNFKLVSGAFETSTPAGNGTAWTAKFTQPGFGGSLALVTGNPARVQAQGANTTLYLRETESMAKAYGEEVGKILSYFAGLFGPPPSAALTIVETERGAPAGYSAPGVVFLSPGTIGNQVNSRGLANQLARQWWGLSVSPVSRNHLWITNGLARYSELLYLEHLSGAGVFETDMRDAYIEGLTLNEPPLIQAARVEDYSPEYWALTGGKGAAVFNMLRLVTGEEKFSASLKAFAQQFAGKSAGTGDLRKVFEGQVGQDLGYFFIQWVESSGAPEFKLEYTIFRTAKGFRIVGKVAQDLDTFRMPVELKIETEGNPETKIIEVAGTSSEFAVETFGKPTRLVMDPSAKVLRWSPAVRVAVAIRRGEQFAEVNEFSEALKEYQKALDVQSASSLAQYRIAEIFFLQNNYQTAANSFRAVLQGDLEPKWTEVWSRIHLGKIFDTTGQRERAVNEYNLALRTKDNTQGAQEEAAKHLKEPYKRASTNN
;
A
#
# COMPACT_ATOMS: atom_id res chain seq x y z
N MET A 1 49.55 23.97 -51.22
CA MET A 1 49.03 25.34 -50.94
C MET A 1 47.55 25.41 -51.06
N ARG A 2 46.94 26.04 -50.07
CA ARG A 2 45.48 26.29 -49.80
C ARG A 2 44.69 25.19 -49.08
N LEU A 3 44.71 25.33 -47.73
CA LEU A 3 43.76 24.79 -46.82
C LEU A 3 42.38 25.46 -47.06
N ALA A 4 41.34 24.67 -47.23
CA ALA A 4 39.97 25.12 -47.13
C ALA A 4 39.43 24.74 -45.74
N LYS A 5 39.11 25.76 -44.94
CA LYS A 5 38.43 25.62 -43.66
C LYS A 5 36.97 25.29 -43.90
N ILE A 6 36.51 24.09 -43.46
CA ILE A 6 35.10 23.76 -43.35
C ILE A 6 34.66 24.14 -41.94
N ILE A 7 33.89 25.21 -41.83
CA ILE A 7 33.18 25.59 -40.61
C ILE A 7 31.90 24.75 -40.56
N THR A 8 31.88 23.75 -39.71
CA THR A 8 30.66 22.99 -39.39
C THR A 8 29.88 23.77 -38.34
N ALA A 9 28.77 24.38 -38.75
CA ALA A 9 27.81 25.00 -37.84
C ALA A 9 27.09 23.89 -37.08
N LEU A 10 27.42 23.68 -35.80
CA LEU A 10 26.64 22.91 -34.87
C LEU A 10 25.36 23.73 -34.57
N SER A 11 24.25 23.39 -35.17
CA SER A 11 22.94 23.84 -34.72
C SER A 11 22.62 23.15 -33.39
N MET A 12 22.76 23.87 -32.28
CA MET A 12 22.16 23.46 -31.00
C MET A 12 20.64 23.48 -31.17
N ALA A 13 20.06 22.32 -31.46
CA ALA A 13 18.66 22.10 -31.23
C ALA A 13 18.48 22.02 -29.69
N ALA A 14 18.05 23.12 -29.07
CA ALA A 14 17.54 23.10 -27.72
C ALA A 14 16.37 22.11 -27.70
N PRO A 15 16.32 21.16 -26.77
CA PRO A 15 15.11 20.34 -26.61
C PRO A 15 13.99 21.29 -26.23
N LEU A 16 12.98 21.43 -27.08
CA LEU A 16 11.66 21.92 -26.71
C LEU A 16 11.14 20.93 -25.65
N PHE A 17 11.42 21.21 -24.38
CA PHE A 17 10.58 20.69 -23.32
C PHE A 17 9.20 21.30 -23.59
N ALA A 18 8.28 20.50 -24.13
CA ALA A 18 6.88 20.81 -24.09
C ALA A 18 6.57 21.15 -22.63
N GLN A 19 6.31 22.42 -22.33
CA GLN A 19 5.74 22.81 -21.04
C GLN A 19 4.45 22.01 -20.95
N ALA A 20 4.43 20.97 -20.11
CA ALA A 20 3.19 20.31 -19.74
C ALA A 20 2.26 21.44 -19.29
N GLU A 21 1.15 21.66 -20.02
CA GLU A 21 0.19 22.71 -19.70
C GLU A 21 -0.15 22.57 -18.22
N ARG A 22 0.21 23.57 -17.44
CA ARG A 22 0.04 23.55 -15.99
C ARG A 22 -1.47 23.51 -15.73
N ARG A 23 -1.94 22.41 -15.15
CA ARG A 23 -3.34 22.20 -14.78
C ARG A 23 -3.78 23.36 -13.89
N ALA A 24 -4.86 24.06 -14.25
CA ALA A 24 -5.42 25.11 -13.43
C ALA A 24 -5.90 24.52 -12.11
N ARG A 25 -5.49 25.11 -11.00
CA ARG A 25 -5.88 24.66 -9.67
C ARG A 25 -7.27 25.19 -9.33
N ILE A 26 -8.11 24.30 -8.84
CA ILE A 26 -9.43 24.61 -8.31
C ILE A 26 -9.58 23.94 -6.94
N ASP A 27 -10.50 24.48 -6.13
CA ASP A 27 -10.91 23.94 -4.83
C ASP A 27 -12.42 23.62 -4.94
N VAL A 28 -12.77 22.34 -4.91
CA VAL A 28 -14.16 21.90 -4.99
C VAL A 28 -14.81 22.02 -3.63
N GLN A 29 -15.90 22.76 -3.53
CA GLN A 29 -16.60 23.05 -2.29
C GLN A 29 -17.77 22.10 -2.03
N ASP A 30 -18.54 21.79 -3.08
CA ASP A 30 -19.72 20.95 -3.00
C ASP A 30 -19.91 20.12 -4.27
N ILE A 31 -20.33 18.87 -4.10
CA ILE A 31 -20.68 17.96 -5.20
C ILE A 31 -22.07 17.37 -4.95
N LYS A 32 -22.98 17.54 -5.93
CA LYS A 32 -24.26 16.83 -5.95
C LYS A 32 -24.30 15.89 -7.14
N VAL A 33 -24.64 14.63 -6.91
CA VAL A 33 -24.78 13.62 -7.96
C VAL A 33 -26.14 12.99 -7.88
N GLU A 34 -26.88 13.03 -8.99
CA GLU A 34 -28.10 12.27 -9.21
C GLU A 34 -27.80 11.15 -10.21
N ALA A 35 -27.93 9.91 -9.78
CA ALA A 35 -27.57 8.74 -10.58
C ALA A 35 -28.70 7.72 -10.65
N THR A 36 -28.87 7.10 -11.80
CA THR A 36 -29.72 5.92 -11.99
C THR A 36 -28.82 4.73 -12.32
N VAL A 37 -28.89 3.71 -11.49
CA VAL A 37 -28.17 2.45 -11.67
C VAL A 37 -29.11 1.41 -12.23
N ASN A 38 -28.76 0.81 -13.37
CA ASN A 38 -29.49 -0.30 -13.97
C ASN A 38 -28.65 -1.59 -13.87
N PRO A 39 -28.96 -2.48 -12.90
CA PRO A 39 -28.24 -3.73 -12.73
C PRO A 39 -28.35 -4.70 -13.91
N THR A 40 -29.46 -4.67 -14.66
CA THR A 40 -29.68 -5.57 -15.80
C THR A 40 -28.77 -5.22 -16.99
N THR A 41 -28.59 -3.93 -17.27
CA THR A 41 -27.72 -3.45 -18.37
C THR A 41 -26.31 -3.11 -17.89
N GLN A 42 -26.06 -3.20 -16.60
CA GLN A 42 -24.79 -2.85 -15.92
C GLN A 42 -24.39 -1.39 -16.22
N SER A 43 -25.37 -0.51 -16.30
CA SER A 43 -25.17 0.89 -16.72
C SER A 43 -25.47 1.88 -15.62
N LEU A 44 -24.79 3.01 -15.70
CA LEU A 44 -24.98 4.21 -14.90
C LEU A 44 -25.36 5.36 -15.82
N GLN A 45 -26.39 6.10 -15.45
CA GLN A 45 -26.71 7.41 -16.03
C GLN A 45 -26.73 8.42 -14.90
N ALA A 46 -26.01 9.53 -15.02
CA ALA A 46 -25.89 10.48 -13.93
C ALA A 46 -25.79 11.94 -14.37
N ARG A 47 -26.12 12.80 -13.42
CA ARG A 47 -25.87 14.25 -13.48
C ARG A 47 -25.10 14.66 -12.24
N ALA A 48 -23.98 15.37 -12.44
CA ALA A 48 -23.20 15.94 -11.35
C ALA A 48 -23.24 17.46 -11.42
N THR A 49 -23.43 18.11 -10.27
CA THR A 49 -23.27 19.54 -10.09
C THR A 49 -22.11 19.77 -9.14
N LEU A 50 -21.08 20.47 -9.60
CA LEU A 50 -19.91 20.84 -8.81
C LEU A 50 -19.92 22.35 -8.59
N VAL A 51 -19.73 22.78 -7.35
CA VAL A 51 -19.40 24.15 -6.98
C VAL A 51 -17.94 24.19 -6.59
N PHE A 52 -17.16 25.03 -7.24
CA PHE A 52 -15.71 25.11 -7.03
C PHE A 52 -15.20 26.55 -7.09
N VAL A 53 -14.01 26.79 -6.54
CA VAL A 53 -13.33 28.09 -6.54
C VAL A 53 -12.04 27.99 -7.34
N PRO A 54 -11.84 28.79 -8.41
CA PRO A 54 -10.56 28.89 -9.10
C PRO A 54 -9.48 29.48 -8.19
N LEU A 55 -8.35 28.79 -8.06
CA LEU A 55 -7.21 29.23 -7.23
C LEU A 55 -6.16 29.97 -8.04
N ASP A 56 -6.14 29.82 -9.35
CA ASP A 56 -5.22 30.50 -10.25
C ASP A 56 -5.93 31.65 -11.00
N ALA A 57 -5.19 32.70 -11.32
CA ALA A 57 -5.67 33.73 -12.24
C ALA A 57 -5.75 33.16 -13.67
N ASN A 58 -6.65 33.73 -14.49
CA ASN A 58 -6.85 33.34 -15.88
C ASN A 58 -7.32 31.89 -16.08
N THR A 59 -8.05 31.31 -15.13
CA THR A 59 -8.66 29.99 -15.27
C THR A 59 -9.84 30.06 -16.24
N GLN A 60 -9.69 29.51 -17.42
CA GLN A 60 -10.75 29.34 -18.41
C GLN A 60 -11.07 27.87 -18.67
N THR A 61 -10.09 27.01 -18.53
CA THR A 61 -10.23 25.57 -18.69
C THR A 61 -9.89 24.87 -17.36
N ILE A 62 -10.79 24.02 -16.90
CA ILE A 62 -10.55 23.15 -15.75
C ILE A 62 -10.41 21.71 -16.21
N THR A 63 -9.69 20.94 -15.45
CA THR A 63 -9.42 19.53 -15.73
C THR A 63 -9.92 18.69 -14.55
N LEU A 64 -10.82 17.75 -14.84
CA LEU A 64 -11.39 16.81 -13.88
C LEU A 64 -11.07 15.38 -14.30
N GLU A 65 -11.19 14.46 -13.37
CA GLU A 65 -11.05 13.03 -13.61
C GLU A 65 -12.45 12.39 -13.68
N LEU A 66 -12.68 11.58 -14.69
CA LEU A 66 -13.89 10.79 -14.89
C LEU A 66 -13.53 9.50 -15.59
N ASN A 67 -14.05 8.36 -15.11
CA ASN A 67 -13.86 7.05 -15.71
C ASN A 67 -14.11 7.11 -17.24
N ASP A 68 -13.27 6.47 -18.03
CA ASP A 68 -13.34 6.51 -19.50
C ASP A 68 -14.56 5.77 -20.06
N ALA A 69 -15.08 4.78 -19.30
CA ALA A 69 -16.35 4.11 -19.61
C ALA A 69 -17.55 5.06 -19.56
N LEU A 70 -17.42 6.24 -18.91
CA LEU A 70 -18.47 7.23 -18.77
C LEU A 70 -18.30 8.36 -19.77
N LYS A 71 -19.28 8.55 -20.62
CA LYS A 71 -19.28 9.54 -21.71
C LYS A 71 -20.04 10.80 -21.29
N VAL A 72 -19.41 11.97 -21.38
CA VAL A 72 -20.08 13.25 -21.14
C VAL A 72 -20.98 13.57 -22.32
N SER A 73 -22.28 13.69 -22.05
CA SER A 73 -23.29 14.05 -23.05
C SER A 73 -23.62 15.54 -23.04
N ARG A 74 -23.46 16.22 -21.92
CA ARG A 74 -23.72 17.66 -21.78
C ARG A 74 -22.88 18.24 -20.63
N ALA A 75 -22.37 19.46 -20.84
CA ALA A 75 -21.79 20.29 -19.78
C ALA A 75 -22.37 21.71 -19.87
N THR A 76 -22.72 22.32 -18.73
CA THR A 76 -23.27 23.68 -18.66
C THR A 76 -22.79 24.37 -17.39
N ASP A 77 -22.87 25.71 -17.37
CA ASP A 77 -22.64 26.53 -16.19
C ASP A 77 -23.90 26.62 -15.28
N ASP A 78 -23.89 27.54 -14.32
CA ASP A 78 -25.02 27.84 -13.41
C ASP A 78 -26.28 28.36 -14.13
N LYS A 79 -26.11 29.04 -15.28
CA LYS A 79 -27.17 29.60 -16.12
C LYS A 79 -27.62 28.68 -17.24
N ASP A 80 -27.20 27.39 -17.17
CA ASP A 80 -27.44 26.38 -18.20
C ASP A 80 -26.84 26.70 -19.59
N GLN A 81 -25.87 27.64 -19.66
CA GLN A 81 -25.14 27.94 -20.90
C GLN A 81 -24.19 26.77 -21.22
N PRO A 82 -24.12 26.33 -22.47
CA PRO A 82 -23.31 25.20 -22.86
C PRO A 82 -21.81 25.48 -22.69
N LEU A 83 -21.10 24.52 -22.13
CA LEU A 83 -19.64 24.50 -22.00
C LEU A 83 -19.05 23.46 -22.94
N THR A 84 -17.81 23.68 -23.37
CA THR A 84 -17.10 22.70 -24.18
C THR A 84 -16.48 21.65 -23.28
N ALA A 85 -16.90 20.38 -23.42
CA ALA A 85 -16.34 19.23 -22.76
C ALA A 85 -15.58 18.36 -23.75
N SER A 86 -14.36 17.95 -23.41
CA SER A 86 -13.54 17.06 -24.23
C SER A 86 -12.79 16.05 -23.37
N ARG A 87 -12.59 14.83 -23.87
CA ARG A 87 -11.71 13.83 -23.26
C ARG A 87 -10.25 14.22 -23.58
N ALA A 88 -9.40 14.33 -22.57
CA ALA A 88 -8.01 14.77 -22.70
C ALA A 88 -6.99 13.68 -22.30
N GLY A 89 -7.42 12.47 -22.07
CA GLY A 89 -6.67 11.29 -21.67
C GLY A 89 -7.64 10.22 -21.20
N GLU A 90 -7.13 9.06 -20.79
CA GLU A 90 -7.98 7.92 -20.40
C GLU A 90 -9.01 8.31 -19.35
N PHE A 91 -8.59 8.92 -18.26
CA PHE A 91 -9.48 9.27 -17.15
C PHE A 91 -9.64 10.78 -16.95
N THR A 92 -9.28 11.59 -17.95
CA THR A 92 -9.23 13.04 -17.83
C THR A 92 -10.20 13.71 -18.78
N ILE A 93 -11.05 14.60 -18.26
CA ILE A 93 -11.93 15.48 -19.03
C ILE A 93 -11.51 16.94 -18.85
N ARG A 94 -11.57 17.71 -19.92
CA ARG A 94 -11.38 19.17 -19.91
C ARG A 94 -12.70 19.87 -20.15
N ILE A 95 -12.99 20.86 -19.33
CA ILE A 95 -14.16 21.71 -19.44
C ILE A 95 -13.68 23.14 -19.66
N THR A 96 -14.08 23.73 -20.79
CA THR A 96 -13.71 25.10 -21.15
C THR A 96 -14.90 26.01 -21.05
N TYR A 97 -14.77 27.09 -20.30
CA TYR A 97 -15.72 28.16 -20.12
C TYR A 97 -15.54 29.21 -21.26
N PRO A 98 -16.61 29.91 -21.69
CA PRO A 98 -16.47 30.96 -22.69
C PRO A 98 -15.60 32.12 -22.19
N ASP A 99 -15.73 32.48 -20.91
CA ASP A 99 -14.99 33.55 -20.28
C ASP A 99 -14.03 33.03 -19.21
N VAL A 100 -13.05 33.85 -18.84
CA VAL A 100 -12.11 33.56 -17.73
C VAL A 100 -12.86 33.61 -16.39
N LEU A 101 -12.74 32.55 -15.60
CA LEU A 101 -13.33 32.48 -14.28
C LEU A 101 -12.54 33.36 -13.29
N PRO A 102 -13.21 34.22 -12.51
CA PRO A 102 -12.55 35.06 -11.53
C PRO A 102 -11.90 34.23 -10.41
N LYS A 103 -10.62 34.48 -10.15
CA LYS A 103 -9.92 33.85 -9.02
C LYS A 103 -10.63 34.13 -7.69
N GLY A 104 -10.80 33.10 -6.88
CA GLY A 104 -11.39 33.20 -5.55
C GLY A 104 -12.92 33.37 -5.52
N GLN A 105 -13.59 33.32 -6.67
CA GLN A 105 -15.04 33.38 -6.73
C GLN A 105 -15.64 32.02 -7.10
N PRO A 106 -16.76 31.61 -6.48
CA PRO A 106 -17.41 30.35 -6.80
C PRO A 106 -17.90 30.30 -8.26
N ALA A 107 -17.66 29.17 -8.90
CA ALA A 107 -18.21 28.82 -10.20
C ALA A 107 -18.95 27.49 -10.11
N THR A 108 -19.90 27.26 -11.00
CA THR A 108 -20.70 26.04 -11.04
C THR A 108 -20.50 25.32 -12.36
N LEU A 109 -20.37 24.00 -12.28
CA LEU A 109 -20.34 23.10 -13.42
C LEU A 109 -21.44 22.05 -13.25
N LYS A 110 -22.29 21.90 -14.27
CA LYS A 110 -23.28 20.82 -14.36
C LYS A 110 -22.87 19.89 -15.51
N ILE A 111 -22.72 18.60 -15.23
CA ILE A 111 -22.33 17.58 -16.23
C ILE A 111 -23.37 16.46 -16.23
N ALA A 112 -23.84 16.08 -17.42
CA ALA A 112 -24.60 14.84 -17.64
C ALA A 112 -23.69 13.82 -18.35
N TYR A 113 -23.73 12.59 -17.89
CA TYR A 113 -22.90 11.51 -18.41
C TYR A 113 -23.56 10.15 -18.20
N ASP A 114 -23.15 9.17 -18.99
CA ASP A 114 -23.63 7.80 -18.91
C ASP A 114 -22.58 6.81 -19.42
N GLY A 115 -22.75 5.55 -19.05
CA GLY A 115 -21.88 4.45 -19.49
C GLY A 115 -22.16 3.14 -18.80
N LYS A 116 -21.33 2.13 -19.10
CA LYS A 116 -21.40 0.81 -18.49
C LYS A 116 -20.23 0.61 -17.55
N LEU A 117 -20.52 0.06 -16.37
CA LEU A 117 -19.53 -0.33 -15.37
C LEU A 117 -19.71 -1.85 -15.10
N ALA A 118 -19.37 -2.65 -16.10
CA ALA A 118 -19.51 -4.10 -16.07
C ALA A 118 -18.35 -4.80 -15.33
N GLY A 119 -17.29 -4.06 -14.97
CA GLY A 119 -16.08 -4.57 -14.33
C GLY A 119 -15.12 -5.24 -15.32
N GLN A 120 -15.29 -4.93 -16.62
CA GLN A 120 -14.37 -5.34 -17.70
C GLN A 120 -13.59 -4.14 -18.26
N GLU A 121 -13.99 -2.94 -17.84
CA GLU A 121 -13.34 -1.70 -18.18
C GLU A 121 -11.97 -1.60 -17.52
N GLU A 122 -11.05 -0.89 -18.16
CA GLU A 122 -9.78 -0.56 -17.54
C GLU A 122 -10.00 0.26 -16.26
N SER A 123 -9.27 -0.10 -15.21
CA SER A 123 -9.31 0.66 -13.98
C SER A 123 -8.49 1.94 -14.12
N PRO A 124 -8.94 3.09 -13.59
CA PRO A 124 -8.14 4.29 -13.53
C PRO A 124 -6.94 4.17 -12.56
N VAL A 125 -6.77 3.05 -11.88
CA VAL A 125 -5.71 2.78 -10.93
C VAL A 125 -5.22 1.33 -11.05
N PHE A 126 -4.05 1.13 -11.56
CA PHE A 126 -3.26 -0.12 -11.63
C PHE A 126 -4.09 -1.43 -11.72
N GLY A 127 -4.96 -1.55 -12.72
CA GLY A 127 -5.71 -2.79 -13.01
C GLY A 127 -6.70 -3.25 -11.93
N ILE A 128 -6.89 -2.49 -10.84
CA ILE A 128 -7.81 -2.83 -9.75
C ILE A 128 -9.21 -2.29 -10.08
N ARG A 129 -10.23 -3.13 -9.97
CA ARG A 129 -11.62 -2.75 -10.24
C ARG A 129 -12.24 -2.04 -9.04
N PHE A 130 -12.36 -0.72 -9.10
CA PHE A 130 -12.99 0.10 -8.07
C PHE A 130 -14.49 0.33 -8.26
N ALA A 131 -15.06 -0.15 -9.37
CA ALA A 131 -16.49 -0.09 -9.61
C ALA A 131 -16.97 -1.31 -10.38
N ALA A 132 -18.14 -1.84 -10.03
CA ALA A 132 -18.89 -2.80 -10.84
C ALA A 132 -20.38 -2.75 -10.50
N ILE A 133 -21.22 -2.83 -11.53
CA ILE A 133 -22.66 -2.96 -11.42
C ILE A 133 -23.03 -4.40 -11.75
N ARG A 134 -23.62 -5.12 -10.78
CA ARG A 134 -24.08 -6.52 -10.91
C ARG A 134 -25.58 -6.63 -10.72
N SER A 135 -26.15 -7.75 -11.08
CA SER A 135 -27.60 -7.99 -10.97
C SER A 135 -28.13 -8.00 -9.53
N ASP A 136 -27.30 -8.34 -8.56
CA ASP A 136 -27.62 -8.52 -7.15
C ASP A 136 -26.79 -7.63 -6.20
N PHE A 137 -25.80 -6.93 -6.75
CA PHE A 137 -24.84 -6.14 -5.99
C PHE A 137 -24.18 -5.08 -6.86
N THR A 138 -23.88 -3.93 -6.31
CA THR A 138 -23.11 -2.86 -6.98
C THR A 138 -22.15 -2.24 -5.98
N TYR A 139 -20.93 -1.92 -6.39
CA TYR A 139 -20.04 -1.04 -5.66
C TYR A 139 -19.45 0.00 -6.59
N LEU A 140 -19.45 1.23 -6.12
CA LEU A 140 -18.91 2.41 -6.80
C LEU A 140 -18.00 3.12 -5.81
N LEU A 141 -16.70 2.85 -5.87
CA LEU A 141 -15.75 3.45 -4.96
C LEU A 141 -15.20 4.75 -5.54
N TYR A 142 -14.84 5.67 -4.68
CA TYR A 142 -14.33 6.99 -5.07
C TYR A 142 -13.13 6.94 -6.05
N PRO A 143 -12.11 6.07 -5.88
CA PRO A 143 -11.02 5.95 -6.84
C PRO A 143 -11.45 5.47 -8.23
N ALA A 144 -12.66 4.91 -8.38
CA ALA A 144 -13.21 4.56 -9.69
C ALA A 144 -13.53 5.78 -10.57
N ARG A 145 -13.55 6.98 -9.99
CA ARG A 145 -13.95 8.23 -10.69
C ARG A 145 -15.29 8.05 -11.41
N TRP A 146 -16.27 7.45 -10.72
CA TRP A 146 -17.60 7.22 -11.28
C TRP A 146 -18.44 8.50 -11.37
N PHE A 147 -17.95 9.60 -10.84
CA PHE A 147 -18.41 10.98 -10.99
C PHE A 147 -17.19 11.90 -11.18
N PRO A 148 -17.37 13.13 -11.70
CA PRO A 148 -16.25 14.04 -11.92
C PRO A 148 -15.55 14.43 -10.62
N VAL A 149 -14.23 14.24 -10.55
CA VAL A 149 -13.39 14.52 -9.38
C VAL A 149 -12.24 15.45 -9.77
N ASN A 150 -11.80 16.30 -8.86
CA ASN A 150 -10.63 17.16 -9.05
C ASN A 150 -9.34 16.45 -8.64
N ASP A 151 -9.07 16.35 -7.37
CA ASP A 151 -7.94 15.59 -6.80
C ASP A 151 -8.48 14.64 -5.74
N TYR A 152 -8.61 13.36 -6.10
CA TYR A 152 -9.23 12.36 -5.24
C TYR A 152 -8.41 12.03 -3.98
N THR A 153 -7.20 12.58 -3.85
CA THR A 153 -6.34 12.33 -2.68
C THR A 153 -6.34 13.48 -1.68
N ALA A 154 -6.61 14.70 -2.12
CA ALA A 154 -6.40 15.91 -1.32
C ALA A 154 -7.59 16.87 -1.27
N ASP A 155 -8.41 16.93 -2.33
CA ASP A 155 -9.53 17.89 -2.42
C ASP A 155 -10.73 17.40 -1.60
N ARG A 156 -11.14 18.20 -0.60
CA ARG A 156 -12.22 17.90 0.33
C ARG A 156 -13.45 18.73 0.01
N TYR A 157 -14.60 18.09 -0.07
CA TYR A 157 -15.87 18.75 -0.42
C TYR A 157 -17.03 18.22 0.42
N THR A 158 -18.10 19.00 0.57
CA THR A 158 -19.41 18.50 0.99
C THR A 158 -20.08 17.79 -0.18
N SER A 159 -20.91 16.77 0.08
CA SER A 159 -21.54 16.08 -1.02
C SER A 159 -22.90 15.47 -0.70
N GLU A 160 -23.71 15.33 -1.75
CA GLU A 160 -25.00 14.66 -1.71
C GLU A 160 -25.14 13.74 -2.95
N PHE A 161 -25.33 12.45 -2.68
CA PHE A 161 -25.50 11.45 -3.72
C PHE A 161 -26.92 10.90 -3.66
N THR A 162 -27.71 11.13 -4.69
CA THR A 162 -29.03 10.53 -4.86
C THR A 162 -28.94 9.45 -5.92
N VAL A 163 -29.14 8.19 -5.50
CA VAL A 163 -29.00 7.02 -6.36
C VAL A 163 -30.35 6.31 -6.49
N MET A 164 -30.87 6.26 -7.69
CA MET A 164 -32.06 5.50 -8.03
C MET A 164 -31.68 4.06 -8.38
N ALA A 165 -32.30 3.10 -7.69
CA ALA A 165 -32.08 1.67 -7.89
C ALA A 165 -33.41 0.90 -7.77
N PRO A 166 -33.50 -0.36 -8.25
CA PRO A 166 -34.65 -1.22 -8.03
C PRO A 166 -34.97 -1.40 -6.54
N ASN A 167 -36.25 -1.65 -6.20
CA ASN A 167 -36.76 -1.68 -4.82
C ASN A 167 -36.11 -2.72 -3.89
N ASN A 168 -35.49 -3.76 -4.46
CA ASN A 168 -34.79 -4.80 -3.69
C ASN A 168 -33.38 -4.39 -3.23
N PHE A 169 -32.89 -3.23 -3.68
CA PHE A 169 -31.58 -2.73 -3.28
C PHE A 169 -31.68 -1.71 -2.14
N LYS A 170 -30.64 -1.71 -1.29
CA LYS A 170 -30.38 -0.69 -0.26
C LYS A 170 -29.06 -0.02 -0.55
N LEU A 171 -29.00 1.30 -0.38
CA LEU A 171 -27.76 2.05 -0.43
C LEU A 171 -26.98 1.87 0.88
N VAL A 172 -25.68 1.74 0.77
CA VAL A 172 -24.72 1.75 1.88
C VAL A 172 -23.57 2.69 1.52
N SER A 173 -23.32 3.70 2.32
CA SER A 173 -22.35 4.75 2.00
C SER A 173 -21.51 5.25 3.19
N GLY A 174 -21.83 4.82 4.42
CA GLY A 174 -21.23 5.36 5.64
C GLY A 174 -21.75 6.76 6.04
N ALA A 175 -22.60 7.39 5.23
CA ALA A 175 -23.36 8.59 5.59
C ALA A 175 -24.72 8.21 6.21
N PHE A 176 -25.47 9.23 6.61
CA PHE A 176 -26.87 9.02 6.91
C PHE A 176 -27.67 8.91 5.61
N GLU A 177 -28.30 7.75 5.39
CA GLU A 177 -29.08 7.47 4.20
C GLU A 177 -30.57 7.70 4.46
N THR A 178 -31.24 8.33 3.49
CA THR A 178 -32.69 8.43 3.41
C THR A 178 -33.21 7.80 2.12
N SER A 179 -34.45 7.40 2.08
CA SER A 179 -35.05 6.80 0.88
C SER A 179 -36.45 7.33 0.62
N THR A 180 -36.76 7.48 -0.65
CA THR A 180 -38.12 7.84 -1.13
C THR A 180 -38.51 6.93 -2.30
N PRO A 181 -39.76 6.45 -2.38
CA PRO A 181 -40.25 5.75 -3.56
C PRO A 181 -40.14 6.64 -4.81
N ALA A 182 -39.66 6.09 -5.92
CA ALA A 182 -39.49 6.81 -7.18
C ALA A 182 -39.81 5.90 -8.38
N GLY A 183 -41.00 6.03 -8.91
CA GLY A 183 -41.45 5.18 -10.02
C GLY A 183 -41.45 3.70 -9.66
N ASN A 184 -40.72 2.89 -10.44
CA ASN A 184 -40.56 1.45 -10.23
C ASN A 184 -39.36 1.10 -9.33
N GLY A 185 -38.76 2.07 -8.65
CA GLY A 185 -37.59 1.90 -7.81
C GLY A 185 -37.62 2.76 -6.55
N THR A 186 -36.48 2.84 -5.89
CA THR A 186 -36.25 3.66 -4.70
C THR A 186 -35.12 4.63 -4.99
N ALA A 187 -35.33 5.91 -4.70
CA ALA A 187 -34.29 6.92 -4.68
C ALA A 187 -33.68 6.97 -3.28
N TRP A 188 -32.43 6.64 -3.19
CA TRP A 188 -31.63 6.67 -1.97
C TRP A 188 -30.75 7.92 -1.96
N THR A 189 -30.76 8.67 -0.88
CA THR A 189 -29.91 9.87 -0.73
C THR A 189 -28.95 9.69 0.42
N ALA A 190 -27.65 9.83 0.14
CA ALA A 190 -26.56 9.85 1.11
C ALA A 190 -25.95 11.25 1.15
N LYS A 191 -25.88 11.85 2.35
CA LYS A 191 -25.43 13.24 2.51
C LYS A 191 -24.24 13.33 3.46
N PHE A 192 -23.14 13.91 2.95
CA PHE A 192 -21.93 14.21 3.68
C PHE A 192 -21.85 15.73 3.93
N THR A 193 -22.17 16.14 5.14
CA THR A 193 -22.29 17.57 5.52
C THR A 193 -20.97 18.21 5.95
N GLN A 194 -19.96 17.40 6.20
CA GLN A 194 -18.60 17.87 6.50
C GLN A 194 -17.70 17.64 5.29
N PRO A 195 -16.78 18.58 4.99
CA PRO A 195 -15.83 18.39 3.90
C PRO A 195 -14.99 17.13 4.09
N GLY A 196 -15.00 16.26 3.09
CA GLY A 196 -14.33 14.96 3.13
C GLY A 196 -14.29 14.29 1.76
N PHE A 197 -14.14 12.97 1.75
CA PHE A 197 -14.04 12.14 0.54
C PHE A 197 -15.30 11.27 0.38
N GLY A 198 -16.46 11.92 0.29
CA GLY A 198 -17.72 11.22 0.00
C GLY A 198 -17.74 10.63 -1.40
N GLY A 199 -18.64 9.66 -1.64
CA GLY A 199 -18.86 9.09 -2.97
C GLY A 199 -18.42 7.63 -3.13
N SER A 200 -17.96 6.98 -2.07
CA SER A 200 -17.85 5.52 -2.06
C SER A 200 -19.16 4.93 -1.52
N LEU A 201 -19.80 4.08 -2.32
CA LEU A 201 -21.09 3.49 -1.97
C LEU A 201 -21.26 2.07 -2.52
N ALA A 202 -22.19 1.32 -1.93
CA ALA A 202 -22.67 0.06 -2.47
C ALA A 202 -24.20 0.05 -2.54
N LEU A 203 -24.74 -0.71 -3.49
CA LEU A 203 -26.12 -1.14 -3.52
C LEU A 203 -26.15 -2.63 -3.19
N VAL A 204 -26.83 -3.01 -2.14
CA VAL A 204 -26.87 -4.37 -1.62
C VAL A 204 -28.31 -4.89 -1.54
N THR A 205 -28.51 -6.22 -1.68
CA THR A 205 -29.84 -6.87 -1.62
C THR A 205 -29.88 -7.58 -0.32
N GLY A 206 -29.49 -7.87 0.56
CA GLY A 206 -29.59 -8.67 1.78
C GLY A 206 -29.82 -7.85 3.05
N ASN A 207 -29.90 -8.55 4.14
CA ASN A 207 -29.94 -7.96 5.47
C ASN A 207 -28.54 -8.04 6.10
N PRO A 208 -28.10 -6.99 6.79
CA PRO A 208 -26.80 -7.02 7.44
C PRO A 208 -26.82 -7.83 8.73
N ALA A 209 -25.68 -8.39 9.08
CA ALA A 209 -25.38 -8.75 10.45
C ALA A 209 -25.01 -7.49 11.25
N ARG A 210 -25.40 -7.46 12.53
CA ARG A 210 -25.05 -6.36 13.43
C ARG A 210 -24.32 -6.91 14.65
N VAL A 211 -23.16 -6.37 14.94
CA VAL A 211 -22.32 -6.80 16.05
C VAL A 211 -21.95 -5.59 16.89
N GLN A 212 -22.17 -5.68 18.19
CA GLN A 212 -21.73 -4.68 19.16
C GLN A 212 -20.60 -5.28 20.00
N ALA A 213 -19.44 -4.66 19.97
CA ALA A 213 -18.27 -5.11 20.70
C ALA A 213 -17.42 -3.91 21.15
N GLN A 214 -16.96 -3.90 22.41
CA GLN A 214 -16.07 -2.88 22.98
C GLN A 214 -16.47 -1.42 22.67
N GLY A 215 -17.77 -1.13 22.72
CA GLY A 215 -18.30 0.21 22.45
C GLY A 215 -18.48 0.56 20.97
N ALA A 216 -18.05 -0.29 20.04
CA ALA A 216 -18.27 -0.12 18.62
C ALA A 216 -19.52 -0.84 18.14
N ASN A 217 -20.26 -0.20 17.23
CA ASN A 217 -21.40 -0.79 16.52
C ASN A 217 -20.99 -1.07 15.08
N THR A 218 -20.90 -2.34 14.71
CA THR A 218 -20.49 -2.75 13.36
C THR A 218 -21.67 -3.36 12.62
N THR A 219 -21.93 -2.86 11.41
CA THR A 219 -22.92 -3.40 10.47
C THR A 219 -22.15 -4.11 9.35
N LEU A 220 -22.47 -5.37 9.04
CA LEU A 220 -21.72 -6.16 8.07
C LEU A 220 -22.65 -6.69 6.98
N TYR A 221 -22.37 -6.30 5.74
CA TYR A 221 -23.01 -6.83 4.53
C TYR A 221 -22.04 -7.82 3.88
N LEU A 222 -22.07 -9.07 4.32
CA LEU A 222 -21.25 -10.15 3.78
C LEU A 222 -22.14 -11.06 2.93
N ARG A 223 -21.63 -11.58 1.82
CA ARG A 223 -22.36 -12.39 0.84
C ARG A 223 -21.81 -13.81 0.74
N GLU A 224 -20.53 -13.96 0.46
CA GLU A 224 -19.84 -15.27 0.37
C GLU A 224 -19.30 -15.71 1.72
N THR A 225 -19.07 -14.78 2.65
CA THR A 225 -18.38 -15.00 3.93
C THR A 225 -19.28 -14.68 5.15
N GLU A 226 -20.60 -14.84 5.05
CA GLU A 226 -21.57 -14.50 6.12
C GLU A 226 -21.21 -15.11 7.49
N SER A 227 -20.68 -16.33 7.50
CA SER A 227 -20.29 -17.03 8.73
C SER A 227 -19.21 -16.28 9.53
N MET A 228 -18.46 -15.38 8.88
CA MET A 228 -17.39 -14.60 9.50
C MET A 228 -17.89 -13.30 10.16
N ALA A 229 -19.15 -12.92 9.97
CA ALA A 229 -19.68 -11.62 10.40
C ALA A 229 -19.45 -11.34 11.89
N LYS A 230 -19.77 -12.32 12.76
CA LYS A 230 -19.58 -12.16 14.22
C LYS A 230 -18.11 -11.93 14.56
N ALA A 231 -17.22 -12.79 14.06
CA ALA A 231 -15.79 -12.72 14.36
C ALA A 231 -15.15 -11.41 13.87
N TYR A 232 -15.53 -10.94 12.66
CA TYR A 232 -15.07 -9.65 12.15
C TYR A 232 -15.62 -8.47 12.95
N GLY A 233 -16.89 -8.48 13.34
CA GLY A 233 -17.47 -7.42 14.17
C GLY A 233 -16.84 -7.32 15.56
N GLU A 234 -16.52 -8.45 16.19
CA GLU A 234 -15.79 -8.50 17.47
C GLU A 234 -14.35 -7.94 17.32
N GLU A 235 -13.68 -8.30 16.24
CA GLU A 235 -12.32 -7.82 15.97
C GLU A 235 -12.29 -6.33 15.65
N VAL A 236 -13.27 -5.79 14.94
CA VAL A 236 -13.44 -4.34 14.73
C VAL A 236 -13.47 -3.61 16.06
N GLY A 237 -14.27 -4.10 17.03
CA GLY A 237 -14.34 -3.49 18.35
C GLY A 237 -12.99 -3.43 19.07
N LYS A 238 -12.21 -4.50 19.04
CA LYS A 238 -10.86 -4.56 19.63
C LYS A 238 -9.91 -3.56 18.97
N ILE A 239 -9.85 -3.55 17.65
CA ILE A 239 -8.97 -2.66 16.88
C ILE A 239 -9.32 -1.19 17.13
N LEU A 240 -10.61 -0.82 17.04
CA LEU A 240 -11.04 0.56 17.28
C LEU A 240 -10.75 1.02 18.71
N SER A 241 -10.96 0.14 19.69
CA SER A 241 -10.62 0.44 21.11
C SER A 241 -9.12 0.68 21.28
N TYR A 242 -8.28 -0.16 20.68
CA TYR A 242 -6.82 0.00 20.71
C TYR A 242 -6.37 1.31 20.06
N PHE A 243 -6.83 1.61 18.84
CA PHE A 243 -6.47 2.83 18.14
C PHE A 243 -7.03 4.10 18.80
N ALA A 244 -8.21 4.02 19.43
CA ALA A 244 -8.74 5.12 20.20
C ALA A 244 -7.83 5.50 21.38
N GLY A 245 -7.19 4.54 22.00
CA GLY A 245 -6.17 4.76 23.02
C GLY A 245 -4.94 5.51 22.49
N LEU A 246 -4.50 5.16 21.29
CA LEU A 246 -3.30 5.73 20.66
C LEU A 246 -3.55 7.10 20.01
N PHE A 247 -4.63 7.25 19.25
CA PHE A 247 -4.86 8.39 18.35
C PHE A 247 -6.00 9.31 18.82
N GLY A 248 -6.78 8.88 19.81
CA GLY A 248 -8.01 9.52 20.22
C GLY A 248 -9.25 8.89 19.57
N PRO A 249 -10.46 9.40 19.86
CA PRO A 249 -11.70 8.77 19.44
C PRO A 249 -11.75 8.59 17.92
N PRO A 250 -12.39 7.48 17.45
CA PRO A 250 -12.56 7.25 16.02
C PRO A 250 -13.44 8.35 15.39
N PRO A 251 -13.18 8.72 14.13
CA PRO A 251 -14.00 9.74 13.43
C PRO A 251 -15.48 9.36 13.32
N SER A 252 -15.81 8.07 13.37
CA SER A 252 -17.18 7.54 13.42
C SER A 252 -17.30 6.49 14.51
N ALA A 253 -18.36 6.57 15.33
CA ALA A 253 -18.68 5.57 16.36
C ALA A 253 -19.36 4.31 15.78
N ALA A 254 -19.90 4.40 14.57
CA ALA A 254 -20.49 3.28 13.83
C ALA A 254 -19.67 2.99 12.58
N LEU A 255 -19.45 1.72 12.30
CA LEU A 255 -18.71 1.28 11.12
C LEU A 255 -19.52 0.27 10.32
N THR A 256 -19.48 0.39 9.02
CA THR A 256 -20.06 -0.62 8.12
C THR A 256 -18.95 -1.36 7.38
N ILE A 257 -19.05 -2.69 7.28
CA ILE A 257 -18.21 -3.52 6.42
C ILE A 257 -19.07 -4.01 5.26
N VAL A 258 -18.56 -3.86 4.04
CA VAL A 258 -19.22 -4.34 2.83
C VAL A 258 -18.27 -5.30 2.11
N GLU A 259 -18.72 -6.53 1.89
CA GLU A 259 -17.99 -7.48 1.06
C GLU A 259 -18.17 -7.14 -0.41
N THR A 260 -17.05 -6.97 -1.12
CA THR A 260 -17.00 -6.70 -2.56
C THR A 260 -16.93 -8.01 -3.37
N GLU A 261 -16.27 -8.02 -4.50
CA GLU A 261 -16.05 -9.21 -5.33
C GLU A 261 -14.56 -9.52 -5.51
N ARG A 262 -14.24 -10.68 -6.07
CA ARG A 262 -12.87 -11.02 -6.46
C ARG A 262 -12.39 -10.09 -7.59
N GLY A 263 -11.18 -9.52 -7.46
CA GLY A 263 -10.63 -8.52 -8.38
C GLY A 263 -10.99 -7.06 -8.02
N ALA A 264 -11.83 -6.83 -7.03
CA ALA A 264 -11.92 -5.57 -6.32
C ALA A 264 -10.68 -5.38 -5.41
N PRO A 265 -10.43 -4.17 -4.87
CA PRO A 265 -9.36 -3.98 -3.89
C PRO A 265 -9.46 -5.01 -2.75
N ALA A 266 -8.32 -5.53 -2.31
CA ALA A 266 -8.26 -6.39 -1.12
C ALA A 266 -8.96 -5.74 0.08
N GLY A 267 -8.73 -4.43 0.26
CA GLY A 267 -9.44 -3.57 1.20
C GLY A 267 -9.44 -2.13 0.72
N TYR A 268 -10.53 -1.42 0.98
CA TYR A 268 -10.66 0.01 0.73
C TYR A 268 -11.50 0.67 1.82
N SER A 269 -11.02 1.80 2.33
CA SER A 269 -11.69 2.55 3.41
C SER A 269 -12.27 3.85 2.87
N ALA A 270 -13.52 4.10 3.23
CA ALA A 270 -14.20 5.38 3.04
C ALA A 270 -14.79 5.86 4.38
N PRO A 271 -15.25 7.10 4.50
CA PRO A 271 -15.78 7.61 5.75
C PRO A 271 -16.88 6.70 6.33
N GLY A 272 -16.61 6.08 7.49
CA GLY A 272 -17.56 5.20 8.19
C GLY A 272 -17.83 3.83 7.53
N VAL A 273 -17.17 3.51 6.42
CA VAL A 273 -17.36 2.23 5.73
C VAL A 273 -16.03 1.63 5.27
N VAL A 274 -15.92 0.31 5.35
CA VAL A 274 -14.77 -0.47 4.85
C VAL A 274 -15.28 -1.51 3.86
N PHE A 275 -14.67 -1.55 2.69
CA PHE A 275 -14.93 -2.54 1.65
C PHE A 275 -13.82 -3.59 1.68
N LEU A 276 -14.19 -4.86 1.72
CA LEU A 276 -13.24 -5.98 1.75
C LEU A 276 -13.59 -7.01 0.67
N SER A 277 -12.58 -7.53 -0.02
CA SER A 277 -12.82 -8.64 -0.95
C SER A 277 -13.02 -9.96 -0.21
N PRO A 278 -13.75 -10.95 -0.80
CA PRO A 278 -13.93 -12.26 -0.18
C PRO A 278 -12.61 -12.96 0.14
N GLY A 279 -11.61 -12.80 -0.72
CA GLY A 279 -10.27 -13.37 -0.50
C GLY A 279 -9.54 -12.78 0.71
N THR A 280 -9.81 -11.51 1.04
CA THR A 280 -9.25 -10.84 2.22
C THR A 280 -9.96 -11.28 3.51
N ILE A 281 -11.28 -11.47 3.45
CA ILE A 281 -12.05 -11.94 4.60
C ILE A 281 -11.64 -13.39 4.93
N GLY A 282 -11.58 -14.29 3.93
CA GLY A 282 -11.14 -15.67 4.10
C GLY A 282 -11.95 -16.47 5.11
N ASN A 283 -11.36 -17.56 5.63
CA ASN A 283 -11.97 -18.46 6.62
C ASN A 283 -11.52 -18.17 8.07
N GLN A 284 -10.65 -17.21 8.25
CA GLN A 284 -10.14 -16.73 9.55
C GLN A 284 -10.07 -15.21 9.50
N VAL A 285 -10.20 -14.58 10.67
CA VAL A 285 -10.11 -13.12 10.74
C VAL A 285 -8.72 -12.65 10.32
N ASN A 286 -8.67 -11.84 9.28
CA ASN A 286 -7.45 -11.17 8.85
C ASN A 286 -7.27 -9.88 9.65
N SER A 287 -6.81 -10.02 10.91
CA SER A 287 -6.60 -8.88 11.83
C SER A 287 -5.63 -7.86 11.26
N ARG A 288 -4.60 -8.30 10.51
CA ARG A 288 -3.64 -7.44 9.83
C ARG A 288 -4.32 -6.51 8.82
N GLY A 289 -5.00 -7.09 7.83
CA GLY A 289 -5.67 -6.31 6.78
C GLY A 289 -6.79 -5.44 7.34
N LEU A 290 -7.54 -5.95 8.33
CA LEU A 290 -8.60 -5.21 8.98
C LEU A 290 -8.04 -4.00 9.76
N ALA A 291 -6.96 -4.17 10.53
CA ALA A 291 -6.31 -3.09 11.26
C ALA A 291 -5.78 -1.99 10.32
N ASN A 292 -5.18 -2.37 9.19
CA ASN A 292 -4.77 -1.40 8.16
C ASN A 292 -5.96 -0.56 7.68
N GLN A 293 -7.07 -1.21 7.33
CA GLN A 293 -8.24 -0.51 6.82
C GLN A 293 -8.91 0.37 7.89
N LEU A 294 -8.97 -0.09 9.14
CA LEU A 294 -9.54 0.70 10.24
C LEU A 294 -8.65 1.90 10.60
N ALA A 295 -7.33 1.75 10.57
CA ALA A 295 -6.40 2.86 10.78
C ALA A 295 -6.61 4.00 9.78
N ARG A 296 -7.07 3.70 8.56
CA ARG A 296 -7.38 4.69 7.52
C ARG A 296 -8.54 5.62 7.87
N GLN A 297 -9.38 5.27 8.85
CA GLN A 297 -10.38 6.20 9.35
C GLN A 297 -9.72 7.45 9.97
N TRP A 298 -8.57 7.30 10.64
CA TRP A 298 -7.72 8.42 11.09
C TRP A 298 -6.79 8.91 9.97
N TRP A 299 -6.05 8.00 9.31
CA TRP A 299 -4.95 8.29 8.39
C TRP A 299 -5.40 8.16 6.92
N GLY A 300 -5.74 9.26 6.31
CA GLY A 300 -6.28 9.34 4.93
C GLY A 300 -7.68 9.93 4.89
N LEU A 301 -8.54 9.63 5.86
CA LEU A 301 -9.92 10.13 5.89
C LEU A 301 -10.08 11.31 6.86
N SER A 302 -9.71 11.16 8.13
CA SER A 302 -9.72 12.28 9.08
C SER A 302 -8.55 13.22 8.83
N VAL A 303 -7.33 12.72 8.85
CA VAL A 303 -6.13 13.48 8.45
C VAL A 303 -5.76 13.04 7.03
N SER A 304 -5.91 13.91 6.03
CA SER A 304 -5.57 13.63 4.65
C SER A 304 -4.27 14.32 4.22
N PRO A 305 -3.61 13.88 3.14
CA PRO A 305 -2.45 14.57 2.62
C PRO A 305 -2.86 15.88 1.92
N VAL A 306 -2.00 16.90 1.92
CA VAL A 306 -2.20 18.14 1.14
C VAL A 306 -1.99 17.94 -0.35
N SER A 307 -1.34 16.86 -0.76
CA SER A 307 -1.15 16.42 -2.14
C SER A 307 -0.64 14.99 -2.18
N ARG A 308 -0.62 14.37 -3.37
CA ARG A 308 -0.08 13.02 -3.60
C ARG A 308 1.38 12.84 -3.12
N ASN A 309 2.17 13.90 -3.11
CA ASN A 309 3.54 13.86 -2.60
C ASN A 309 3.63 13.58 -1.08
N HIS A 310 2.53 13.75 -0.36
CA HIS A 310 2.47 13.52 1.08
C HIS A 310 1.70 12.23 1.46
N LEU A 311 1.35 11.39 0.49
CA LEU A 311 0.66 10.11 0.73
C LEU A 311 1.44 9.14 1.64
N TRP A 312 2.76 9.29 1.71
CA TRP A 312 3.61 8.51 2.62
C TRP A 312 3.20 8.67 4.09
N ILE A 313 2.64 9.85 4.48
CA ILE A 313 2.17 10.08 5.85
C ILE A 313 1.00 9.16 6.15
N THR A 314 -0.03 9.19 5.31
CA THR A 314 -1.28 8.46 5.56
C THR A 314 -1.15 6.96 5.31
N ASN A 315 -0.48 6.55 4.24
CA ASN A 315 -0.22 5.14 3.95
C ASN A 315 0.81 4.54 4.91
N GLY A 316 1.87 5.28 5.22
CA GLY A 316 2.88 4.87 6.20
C GLY A 316 2.28 4.72 7.60
N LEU A 317 1.45 5.68 8.05
CA LEU A 317 0.76 5.57 9.34
C LEU A 317 -0.27 4.44 9.36
N ALA A 318 -1.01 4.21 8.28
CA ALA A 318 -1.95 3.08 8.21
C ALA A 318 -1.20 1.74 8.31
N ARG A 319 -0.08 1.59 7.60
CA ARG A 319 0.78 0.41 7.68
C ARG A 319 1.43 0.27 9.05
N TYR A 320 1.94 1.35 9.62
CA TYR A 320 2.56 1.34 10.93
C TYR A 320 1.57 1.03 12.06
N SER A 321 0.34 1.56 11.98
CA SER A 321 -0.74 1.25 12.91
C SER A 321 -1.14 -0.22 12.89
N GLU A 322 -1.18 -0.83 11.70
CA GLU A 322 -1.36 -2.27 11.54
C GLU A 322 -0.29 -3.04 12.32
N LEU A 323 0.98 -2.65 12.18
CA LEU A 323 2.11 -3.30 12.86
C LEU A 323 2.05 -3.11 14.37
N LEU A 324 1.67 -1.93 14.86
CA LEU A 324 1.44 -1.67 16.29
C LEU A 324 0.32 -2.56 16.86
N TYR A 325 -0.75 -2.79 16.10
CA TYR A 325 -1.81 -3.68 16.54
C TYR A 325 -1.32 -5.14 16.62
N LEU A 326 -0.52 -5.60 15.67
CA LEU A 326 0.09 -6.94 15.71
C LEU A 326 1.10 -7.07 16.85
N GLU A 327 1.88 -6.02 17.17
CA GLU A 327 2.72 -5.95 18.37
C GLU A 327 1.88 -6.14 19.65
N HIS A 328 0.74 -5.47 19.73
CA HIS A 328 -0.20 -5.59 20.84
C HIS A 328 -0.76 -7.02 20.98
N LEU A 329 -1.09 -7.69 19.88
CA LEU A 329 -1.64 -9.04 19.89
C LEU A 329 -0.60 -10.13 20.18
N SER A 330 0.61 -9.99 19.64
CA SER A 330 1.58 -11.11 19.53
C SER A 330 2.98 -10.77 20.05
N GLY A 331 3.19 -9.56 20.52
CA GLY A 331 4.43 -9.11 21.13
C GLY A 331 5.51 -8.63 20.16
N ALA A 332 6.61 -8.11 20.73
CA ALA A 332 7.67 -7.41 20.01
C ALA A 332 8.36 -8.25 18.90
N GLY A 333 8.49 -9.56 19.08
CA GLY A 333 9.14 -10.42 18.08
C GLY A 333 8.40 -10.48 16.74
N VAL A 334 7.05 -10.44 16.76
CA VAL A 334 6.23 -10.36 15.55
C VAL A 334 6.40 -8.98 14.91
N PHE A 335 6.35 -7.92 15.71
CA PHE A 335 6.58 -6.56 15.23
C PHE A 335 7.94 -6.40 14.54
N GLU A 336 9.03 -6.90 15.14
CA GLU A 336 10.37 -6.83 14.56
C GLU A 336 10.45 -7.56 13.20
N THR A 337 9.80 -8.73 13.11
CA THR A 337 9.73 -9.50 11.85
C THR A 337 8.98 -8.74 10.78
N ASP A 338 7.81 -8.23 11.10
CA ASP A 338 6.94 -7.51 10.18
C ASP A 338 7.54 -6.15 9.76
N MET A 339 8.24 -5.45 10.68
CA MET A 339 8.98 -4.24 10.35
C MET A 339 10.14 -4.52 9.39
N ARG A 340 10.83 -5.66 9.55
CA ARG A 340 11.87 -6.08 8.61
C ARG A 340 11.30 -6.31 7.22
N ASP A 341 10.12 -6.93 7.12
CA ASP A 341 9.42 -7.09 5.84
C ASP A 341 9.04 -5.74 5.22
N ALA A 342 8.57 -4.77 6.02
CA ALA A 342 8.29 -3.41 5.55
C ALA A 342 9.56 -2.70 5.05
N TYR A 343 10.71 -2.90 5.69
CA TYR A 343 11.99 -2.39 5.23
C TYR A 343 12.43 -3.00 3.91
N ILE A 344 12.29 -4.33 3.77
CA ILE A 344 12.59 -5.03 2.51
C ILE A 344 11.69 -4.49 1.40
N GLU A 345 10.38 -4.37 1.65
CA GLU A 345 9.43 -3.77 0.71
C GLU A 345 9.84 -2.35 0.32
N GLY A 346 10.11 -1.48 1.31
CA GLY A 346 10.54 -0.09 1.06
C GLY A 346 11.86 0.05 0.29
N LEU A 347 12.76 -0.92 0.39
CA LEU A 347 14.03 -0.95 -0.32
C LEU A 347 13.94 -1.58 -1.72
N THR A 348 12.79 -2.13 -2.13
CA THR A 348 12.58 -2.54 -3.52
C THR A 348 12.59 -1.35 -4.46
N LEU A 349 12.27 -0.15 -3.98
CA LEU A 349 12.29 1.10 -4.74
C LEU A 349 13.32 2.09 -4.14
N ASN A 350 14.34 2.42 -4.92
CA ASN A 350 15.40 3.31 -4.47
C ASN A 350 15.06 4.79 -4.73
N GLU A 351 14.38 5.07 -5.83
CA GLU A 351 13.93 6.38 -6.30
C GLU A 351 12.44 6.32 -6.67
N PRO A 352 11.67 7.39 -6.49
CA PRO A 352 12.01 8.71 -5.98
C PRO A 352 12.05 8.80 -4.45
N PRO A 353 12.46 9.94 -3.84
CA PRO A 353 12.29 10.18 -2.41
C PRO A 353 10.81 10.26 -2.04
N LEU A 354 10.47 10.04 -0.76
CA LEU A 354 9.08 10.01 -0.27
C LEU A 354 8.27 11.25 -0.62
N ILE A 355 8.91 12.43 -0.58
CA ILE A 355 8.27 13.71 -0.92
C ILE A 355 7.90 13.83 -2.41
N GLN A 356 8.24 12.89 -3.23
CA GLN A 356 7.91 12.83 -4.65
C GLN A 356 7.02 11.64 -5.01
N ALA A 357 6.22 11.16 -4.07
CA ALA A 357 5.32 10.00 -4.26
C ALA A 357 4.34 10.16 -5.44
N ALA A 358 4.03 11.38 -5.86
CA ALA A 358 3.21 11.62 -7.06
C ALA A 358 3.85 11.15 -8.38
N ARG A 359 5.15 10.75 -8.37
CA ARG A 359 5.85 10.23 -9.56
C ARG A 359 5.63 8.73 -9.80
N VAL A 360 5.08 8.02 -8.83
CA VAL A 360 4.74 6.60 -8.98
C VAL A 360 3.25 6.44 -9.29
N GLU A 361 2.91 5.37 -9.99
CA GLU A 361 1.52 5.06 -10.32
C GLU A 361 0.77 4.61 -9.07
N ASP A 362 -0.44 5.14 -8.87
CA ASP A 362 -1.26 4.80 -7.71
C ASP A 362 -1.59 3.31 -7.65
N TYR A 363 -1.48 2.75 -6.45
CA TYR A 363 -1.75 1.34 -6.15
C TYR A 363 -0.78 0.34 -6.80
N SER A 364 0.24 0.79 -7.53
CA SER A 364 1.31 -0.08 -8.03
C SER A 364 2.15 -0.69 -6.89
N PRO A 365 2.92 -1.75 -7.14
CA PRO A 365 3.87 -2.26 -6.16
C PRO A 365 4.85 -1.19 -5.66
N GLU A 366 5.32 -0.31 -6.56
CA GLU A 366 6.20 0.81 -6.26
C GLU A 366 5.54 1.85 -5.35
N TYR A 367 4.25 2.11 -5.57
CA TYR A 367 3.46 3.00 -4.71
C TYR A 367 3.39 2.48 -3.28
N TRP A 368 3.12 1.18 -3.09
CA TRP A 368 3.06 0.59 -1.76
C TRP A 368 4.43 0.45 -1.11
N ALA A 369 5.46 0.11 -1.88
CA ALA A 369 6.83 0.08 -1.39
C ALA A 369 7.29 1.45 -0.87
N LEU A 370 7.00 2.51 -1.64
CA LEU A 370 7.36 3.86 -1.27
C LEU A 370 6.51 4.38 -0.11
N THR A 371 5.20 4.44 -0.29
CA THR A 371 4.32 5.15 0.66
C THR A 371 3.94 4.31 1.88
N GLY A 372 3.80 3.00 1.73
CA GLY A 372 3.49 2.05 2.80
C GLY A 372 4.75 1.54 3.51
N GLY A 373 5.59 0.78 2.81
CA GLY A 373 6.77 0.14 3.40
C GLY A 373 7.80 1.14 3.91
N LYS A 374 8.34 2.01 3.03
CA LYS A 374 9.30 3.05 3.44
C LYS A 374 8.65 4.09 4.36
N GLY A 375 7.36 4.43 4.15
CA GLY A 375 6.61 5.30 5.06
C GLY A 375 6.55 4.75 6.48
N ALA A 376 6.18 3.47 6.67
CA ALA A 376 6.18 2.82 7.99
C ALA A 376 7.58 2.77 8.62
N ALA A 377 8.61 2.53 7.81
CA ALA A 377 10.01 2.58 8.24
C ALA A 377 10.39 3.93 8.85
N VAL A 378 9.97 5.03 8.21
CA VAL A 378 10.21 6.39 8.74
C VAL A 378 9.54 6.59 10.09
N PHE A 379 8.31 6.13 10.30
CA PHE A 379 7.64 6.23 11.59
C PHE A 379 8.32 5.37 12.67
N ASN A 380 8.80 4.20 12.32
CA ASN A 380 9.56 3.37 13.26
C ASN A 380 10.89 4.03 13.67
N MET A 381 11.59 4.64 12.72
CA MET A 381 12.81 5.39 13.00
C MET A 381 12.53 6.70 13.78
N LEU A 382 11.40 7.37 13.55
CA LEU A 382 10.95 8.49 14.41
C LEU A 382 10.72 8.03 15.85
N ARG A 383 10.08 6.85 16.05
CA ARG A 383 9.89 6.25 17.39
C ARG A 383 11.25 6.01 18.07
N LEU A 384 12.24 5.53 17.33
CA LEU A 384 13.61 5.33 17.84
C LEU A 384 14.26 6.65 18.25
N VAL A 385 14.14 7.71 17.44
CA VAL A 385 14.77 9.01 17.69
C VAL A 385 14.09 9.78 18.82
N THR A 386 12.77 9.72 18.92
CA THR A 386 11.98 10.53 19.87
C THR A 386 11.69 9.79 21.18
N GLY A 387 11.79 8.48 21.18
CA GLY A 387 11.36 7.61 22.28
C GLY A 387 9.87 7.37 22.30
N GLU A 388 9.45 6.27 22.91
CA GLU A 388 8.09 5.73 22.90
C GLU A 388 7.01 6.75 23.35
N GLU A 389 7.24 7.36 24.52
CA GLU A 389 6.26 8.27 25.13
C GLU A 389 6.02 9.50 24.26
N LYS A 390 7.10 10.18 23.83
CA LYS A 390 7.00 11.38 22.99
C LYS A 390 6.48 11.07 21.60
N PHE A 391 6.84 9.91 21.02
CA PHE A 391 6.29 9.45 19.77
C PHE A 391 4.76 9.29 19.84
N SER A 392 4.26 8.55 20.84
CA SER A 392 2.82 8.35 21.04
C SER A 392 2.08 9.66 21.27
N ALA A 393 2.63 10.56 22.09
CA ALA A 393 2.06 11.89 22.31
C ALA A 393 2.01 12.70 21.00
N SER A 394 3.05 12.64 20.16
CA SER A 394 3.10 13.33 18.88
C SER A 394 2.05 12.82 17.89
N LEU A 395 1.87 11.49 17.78
CA LEU A 395 0.83 10.91 16.92
C LEU A 395 -0.56 11.33 17.35
N LYS A 396 -0.83 11.29 18.66
CA LYS A 396 -2.12 11.73 19.22
C LYS A 396 -2.37 13.22 18.96
N ALA A 397 -1.37 14.06 19.17
CA ALA A 397 -1.46 15.49 18.89
C ALA A 397 -1.70 15.76 17.41
N PHE A 398 -1.01 15.04 16.51
CA PHE A 398 -1.17 15.17 15.07
C PHE A 398 -2.58 14.76 14.62
N ALA A 399 -3.10 13.64 15.11
CA ALA A 399 -4.46 13.20 14.82
C ALA A 399 -5.51 14.23 15.25
N GLN A 400 -5.35 14.83 16.44
CA GLN A 400 -6.28 15.81 16.99
C GLN A 400 -6.20 17.17 16.28
N GLN A 401 -4.99 17.66 16.01
CA GLN A 401 -4.78 18.98 15.40
C GLN A 401 -5.26 19.03 13.94
N PHE A 402 -5.11 17.92 13.23
CA PHE A 402 -5.46 17.83 11.82
C PHE A 402 -6.74 17.02 11.56
N ALA A 403 -7.55 16.74 12.58
CA ALA A 403 -8.86 16.12 12.41
C ALA A 403 -9.72 16.92 11.43
N GLY A 404 -10.20 16.28 10.34
CA GLY A 404 -10.99 16.92 9.28
C GLY A 404 -10.17 17.87 8.38
N LYS A 405 -8.84 17.81 8.41
CA LYS A 405 -7.95 18.70 7.64
C LYS A 405 -6.92 17.91 6.85
N SER A 406 -6.29 18.61 5.90
CA SER A 406 -5.14 18.10 5.14
C SER A 406 -3.84 18.54 5.81
N ALA A 407 -2.82 17.67 5.82
CA ALA A 407 -1.51 17.91 6.40
C ALA A 407 -0.39 17.50 5.44
N GLY A 408 0.70 18.26 5.45
CA GLY A 408 1.93 17.96 4.72
C GLY A 408 3.07 17.52 5.64
N THR A 409 4.20 17.18 5.06
CA THR A 409 5.42 16.76 5.78
C THR A 409 5.88 17.84 6.79
N GLY A 410 5.82 19.12 6.42
CA GLY A 410 6.18 20.21 7.30
C GLY A 410 5.27 20.37 8.52
N ASP A 411 3.98 20.04 8.37
CA ASP A 411 3.01 20.07 9.47
C ASP A 411 3.29 18.93 10.45
N LEU A 412 3.50 17.71 9.94
CA LEU A 412 3.89 16.55 10.75
C LEU A 412 5.17 16.85 11.55
N ARG A 413 6.20 17.36 10.87
CA ARG A 413 7.48 17.74 11.50
C ARG A 413 7.25 18.73 12.64
N LYS A 414 6.51 19.81 12.42
CA LYS A 414 6.25 20.85 13.44
C LYS A 414 5.55 20.27 14.67
N VAL A 415 4.58 19.36 14.49
CA VAL A 415 3.91 18.71 15.62
C VAL A 415 4.88 17.88 16.43
N PHE A 416 5.72 17.07 15.76
CA PHE A 416 6.73 16.26 16.43
C PHE A 416 7.76 17.11 17.15
N GLU A 417 8.32 18.13 16.50
CA GLU A 417 9.28 19.08 17.13
C GLU A 417 8.69 19.76 18.36
N GLY A 418 7.42 20.15 18.30
CA GLY A 418 6.71 20.76 19.44
C GLY A 418 6.55 19.84 20.65
N GLN A 419 6.31 18.54 20.44
CA GLN A 419 6.18 17.54 21.50
C GLN A 419 7.54 17.06 22.04
N VAL A 420 8.53 16.96 21.17
CA VAL A 420 9.86 16.43 21.50
C VAL A 420 10.76 17.50 22.10
N GLY A 421 10.58 18.77 21.68
CA GLY A 421 11.40 19.90 22.12
C GLY A 421 12.79 19.96 21.47
N GLN A 422 12.96 19.36 20.27
CA GLN A 422 14.21 19.37 19.50
C GLN A 422 13.94 19.48 18.01
N ASP A 423 14.91 20.02 17.25
CA ASP A 423 14.86 20.08 15.79
C ASP A 423 15.00 18.67 15.17
N LEU A 424 14.06 18.31 14.31
CA LEU A 424 14.05 17.07 13.54
C LEU A 424 14.31 17.29 12.04
N GLY A 425 14.70 18.50 11.65
CA GLY A 425 14.97 18.86 10.25
C GLY A 425 15.92 17.90 9.55
N TYR A 426 17.04 17.57 10.21
CA TYR A 426 18.01 16.59 9.68
C TYR A 426 17.36 15.23 9.38
N PHE A 427 16.43 14.76 10.21
CA PHE A 427 15.76 13.49 10.04
C PHE A 427 14.84 13.49 8.81
N PHE A 428 14.04 14.56 8.63
CA PHE A 428 13.14 14.67 7.48
C PHE A 428 13.89 14.85 6.16
N ILE A 429 14.97 15.65 6.15
CA ILE A 429 15.84 15.80 4.97
C ILE A 429 16.39 14.44 4.55
N GLN A 430 16.92 13.67 5.49
CA GLN A 430 17.54 12.38 5.24
C GLN A 430 16.56 11.32 4.75
N TRP A 431 15.40 11.18 5.40
CA TRP A 431 14.53 10.04 5.18
C TRP A 431 13.31 10.31 4.30
N VAL A 432 12.93 11.58 4.14
CA VAL A 432 11.74 11.97 3.38
C VAL A 432 12.11 12.74 2.11
N GLU A 433 13.08 13.66 2.18
CA GLU A 433 13.45 14.53 1.06
C GLU A 433 14.59 13.95 0.24
N SER A 434 15.38 13.01 0.78
CA SER A 434 16.47 12.32 0.12
C SER A 434 16.14 10.87 -0.16
N SER A 435 16.87 10.27 -1.09
CA SER A 435 16.80 8.85 -1.45
C SER A 435 17.99 8.07 -0.88
N GLY A 436 17.88 6.74 -0.92
CA GLY A 436 18.94 5.85 -0.45
C GLY A 436 18.74 5.40 1.00
N ALA A 437 19.58 4.44 1.41
CA ALA A 437 19.70 3.92 2.76
C ALA A 437 21.15 3.51 3.01
N PRO A 438 21.70 3.69 4.22
CA PRO A 438 23.12 3.44 4.49
C PRO A 438 23.43 1.93 4.53
N GLU A 439 24.70 1.61 4.33
CA GLU A 439 25.26 0.31 4.65
C GLU A 439 26.39 0.48 5.67
N PHE A 440 26.23 -0.12 6.86
CA PHE A 440 27.21 0.05 7.94
C PHE A 440 28.38 -0.90 7.80
N LYS A 441 29.59 -0.35 7.88
CA LYS A 441 30.86 -1.07 8.01
C LYS A 441 31.40 -0.80 9.40
N LEU A 442 31.47 -1.85 10.24
CA LEU A 442 31.93 -1.77 11.62
C LEU A 442 33.36 -2.27 11.72
N GLU A 443 34.25 -1.43 12.25
CA GLU A 443 35.60 -1.79 12.63
C GLU A 443 35.79 -1.50 14.13
N TYR A 444 36.41 -2.40 14.88
CA TYR A 444 36.61 -2.21 16.30
C TYR A 444 37.82 -2.97 16.87
N THR A 445 38.33 -2.48 18.01
CA THR A 445 39.36 -3.11 18.80
C THR A 445 38.91 -3.19 20.26
N ILE A 446 39.22 -4.29 20.91
CA ILE A 446 38.85 -4.57 22.30
C ILE A 446 40.08 -4.39 23.17
N PHE A 447 39.96 -3.58 24.22
CA PHE A 447 41.00 -3.37 25.24
C PHE A 447 40.52 -3.89 26.59
N ARG A 448 41.38 -4.57 27.32
CA ARG A 448 41.14 -4.95 28.72
C ARG A 448 41.36 -3.75 29.63
N THR A 449 40.46 -3.51 30.56
CA THR A 449 40.56 -2.45 31.58
C THR A 449 40.59 -3.07 32.99
N ALA A 450 40.79 -2.25 33.99
CA ALA A 450 40.79 -2.72 35.39
C ALA A 450 39.43 -3.25 35.88
N LYS A 451 38.30 -2.80 35.23
CA LYS A 451 36.92 -3.15 35.63
C LYS A 451 36.11 -3.87 34.55
N GLY A 452 36.77 -4.40 33.51
CA GLY A 452 36.10 -5.03 32.38
C GLY A 452 36.83 -4.80 31.06
N PHE A 453 36.09 -4.38 30.03
CA PHE A 453 36.63 -4.17 28.69
C PHE A 453 36.15 -2.84 28.13
N ARG A 454 36.99 -2.23 27.33
CA ARG A 454 36.65 -1.04 26.53
C ARG A 454 36.77 -1.40 25.07
N ILE A 455 35.74 -1.08 24.31
CA ILE A 455 35.68 -1.28 22.87
C ILE A 455 35.75 0.10 22.22
N VAL A 456 36.73 0.27 21.37
CA VAL A 456 36.91 1.47 20.56
C VAL A 456 36.75 1.07 19.09
N GLY A 457 35.94 1.80 18.36
CA GLY A 457 35.69 1.45 16.98
C GLY A 457 35.16 2.63 16.18
N LYS A 458 34.92 2.37 14.91
CA LYS A 458 34.27 3.30 14.01
C LYS A 458 33.21 2.59 13.17
N VAL A 459 32.17 3.32 12.83
CA VAL A 459 31.15 2.93 11.86
C VAL A 459 31.33 3.81 10.64
N ALA A 460 31.61 3.21 9.48
CA ALA A 460 31.64 3.89 8.20
C ALA A 460 30.36 3.55 7.41
N GLN A 461 29.88 4.49 6.62
CA GLN A 461 28.73 4.36 5.71
C GLN A 461 28.84 5.41 4.59
N ASP A 462 27.98 5.35 3.57
CA ASP A 462 28.14 6.07 2.31
C ASP A 462 27.29 7.35 2.17
N LEU A 463 26.42 7.66 3.14
CA LEU A 463 25.55 8.84 3.11
C LEU A 463 26.11 9.94 4.02
N ASP A 464 26.54 11.05 3.46
CA ASP A 464 27.16 12.18 4.17
C ASP A 464 26.21 12.92 5.12
N THR A 465 24.91 12.91 4.80
CA THR A 465 23.84 13.52 5.62
C THR A 465 23.29 12.59 6.70
N PHE A 466 23.77 11.35 6.79
CA PHE A 466 23.25 10.37 7.73
C PHE A 466 23.51 10.78 9.18
N ARG A 467 22.45 10.67 10.00
CA ARG A 467 22.53 10.84 11.46
C ARG A 467 21.41 10.06 12.15
N MET A 468 21.78 9.02 12.92
CA MET A 468 20.82 8.21 13.70
C MET A 468 21.45 7.65 14.97
N PRO A 469 20.69 7.50 16.07
CA PRO A 469 21.03 6.59 17.13
C PRO A 469 20.94 5.15 16.61
N VAL A 470 21.97 4.34 16.85
CA VAL A 470 22.02 2.94 16.39
C VAL A 470 22.34 2.04 17.55
N GLU A 471 21.60 0.95 17.69
CA GLU A 471 21.87 -0.07 18.72
C GLU A 471 23.11 -0.88 18.36
N LEU A 472 23.99 -1.04 19.35
CA LEU A 472 25.15 -1.90 19.31
C LEU A 472 25.00 -2.99 20.37
N LYS A 473 24.72 -4.22 19.95
CA LYS A 473 24.69 -5.39 20.81
C LYS A 473 26.10 -5.94 20.93
N ILE A 474 26.57 -6.11 22.17
CA ILE A 474 27.85 -6.66 22.50
C ILE A 474 27.58 -8.07 23.07
N GLU A 475 27.87 -9.09 22.30
CA GLU A 475 27.84 -10.46 22.76
C GLU A 475 29.11 -10.69 23.63
N THR A 476 28.95 -11.27 24.81
CA THR A 476 30.02 -11.50 25.75
C THR A 476 30.10 -12.97 26.17
N GLU A 477 31.15 -13.39 26.84
CA GLU A 477 31.21 -14.73 27.47
C GLU A 477 30.16 -14.90 28.59
N GLY A 478 29.46 -13.82 28.98
CA GLY A 478 28.32 -13.82 29.92
C GLY A 478 27.05 -13.30 29.22
N ASN A 479 26.31 -12.47 29.95
CA ASN A 479 25.10 -11.85 29.38
C ASN A 479 25.46 -10.79 28.31
N PRO A 480 24.72 -10.73 27.20
CA PRO A 480 24.93 -9.69 26.19
C PRO A 480 24.55 -8.31 26.77
N GLU A 481 25.27 -7.28 26.33
CA GLU A 481 24.97 -5.88 26.65
C GLU A 481 24.55 -5.13 25.40
N THR A 482 23.60 -4.19 25.52
CA THR A 482 23.19 -3.31 24.43
C THR A 482 23.57 -1.88 24.77
N LYS A 483 24.21 -1.19 23.85
CA LYS A 483 24.55 0.23 23.93
C LYS A 483 23.91 0.96 22.75
N ILE A 484 23.67 2.25 22.88
CA ILE A 484 23.26 3.11 21.79
C ILE A 484 24.45 3.99 21.45
N ILE A 485 24.82 4.02 20.17
CA ILE A 485 25.86 4.91 19.63
C ILE A 485 25.23 5.85 18.61
N GLU A 486 25.71 7.08 18.52
CA GLU A 486 25.31 7.99 17.45
C GLU A 486 26.20 7.74 16.22
N VAL A 487 25.57 7.46 15.08
CA VAL A 487 26.24 7.35 13.78
C VAL A 487 25.87 8.57 12.96
N ALA A 488 26.85 9.40 12.61
CA ALA A 488 26.65 10.64 11.87
C ALA A 488 27.72 10.81 10.80
N GLY A 489 27.31 11.25 9.60
CA GLY A 489 28.19 11.42 8.44
C GLY A 489 28.75 10.09 7.95
N THR A 490 29.78 10.17 7.12
CA THR A 490 30.39 8.99 6.46
C THR A 490 31.27 8.14 7.37
N SER A 491 31.63 8.65 8.55
CA SER A 491 32.44 7.91 9.54
C SER A 491 32.21 8.46 10.95
N SER A 492 31.83 7.62 11.88
CA SER A 492 31.63 7.95 13.28
C SER A 492 32.45 7.04 14.19
N GLU A 493 33.25 7.64 15.07
CA GLU A 493 33.99 6.92 16.10
C GLU A 493 33.10 6.69 17.33
N PHE A 494 33.30 5.56 17.99
CA PHE A 494 32.63 5.26 19.26
C PHE A 494 33.58 4.62 20.26
N ALA A 495 33.30 4.79 21.55
CA ALA A 495 33.93 4.08 22.63
C ALA A 495 32.88 3.64 23.65
N VAL A 496 32.80 2.35 23.94
CA VAL A 496 31.84 1.77 24.88
C VAL A 496 32.56 0.85 25.86
N GLU A 497 32.03 0.77 27.07
CA GLU A 497 32.55 -0.13 28.11
C GLU A 497 31.57 -1.27 28.33
N THR A 498 32.13 -2.48 28.67
CA THR A 498 31.35 -3.66 28.99
C THR A 498 32.03 -4.42 30.13
N PHE A 499 31.25 -5.10 30.94
CA PHE A 499 31.77 -5.92 32.07
C PHE A 499 32.23 -7.30 31.57
N GLY A 500 31.45 -7.94 30.71
CA GLY A 500 31.75 -9.25 30.14
C GLY A 500 32.81 -9.13 29.03
N LYS A 501 33.62 -10.20 28.87
CA LYS A 501 34.58 -10.25 27.75
C LYS A 501 33.83 -10.32 26.41
N PRO A 502 34.00 -9.30 25.53
CA PRO A 502 33.30 -9.27 24.26
C PRO A 502 33.77 -10.40 23.34
N THR A 503 32.81 -11.05 22.67
CA THR A 503 33.05 -12.08 21.65
C THR A 503 32.69 -11.58 20.27
N ARG A 504 31.62 -10.78 20.17
CA ARG A 504 31.12 -10.23 18.89
C ARG A 504 30.34 -8.94 19.12
N LEU A 505 30.40 -8.03 18.16
CA LEU A 505 29.56 -6.85 18.08
C LEU A 505 28.58 -6.98 16.90
N VAL A 506 27.31 -6.65 17.15
CA VAL A 506 26.26 -6.65 16.13
C VAL A 506 25.60 -5.27 16.10
N MET A 507 25.65 -4.63 14.94
CA MET A 507 24.99 -3.36 14.70
C MET A 507 23.52 -3.57 14.40
N ASP A 508 22.66 -2.79 15.07
CA ASP A 508 21.22 -2.74 14.82
C ASP A 508 20.58 -4.15 14.78
N PRO A 509 20.68 -4.94 15.89
CA PRO A 509 20.26 -6.33 15.93
C PRO A 509 18.74 -6.51 15.68
N SER A 510 17.94 -5.56 16.12
CA SER A 510 16.47 -5.56 15.97
C SER A 510 16.01 -4.87 14.69
N ALA A 511 16.92 -4.55 13.78
CA ALA A 511 16.62 -3.88 12.49
C ALA A 511 15.72 -2.63 12.66
N LYS A 512 16.09 -1.72 13.56
CA LYS A 512 15.35 -0.48 13.82
C LYS A 512 15.67 0.65 12.84
N VAL A 513 16.76 0.50 12.07
CA VAL A 513 17.19 1.48 11.07
C VAL A 513 17.04 0.88 9.68
N LEU A 514 16.39 1.64 8.78
CA LEU A 514 16.30 1.28 7.36
C LEU A 514 17.71 1.34 6.75
N ARG A 515 18.30 0.19 6.42
CA ARG A 515 19.67 0.09 5.93
C ARG A 515 19.92 -1.14 5.07
N TRP A 516 20.96 -1.08 4.27
CA TRP A 516 21.44 -2.23 3.54
C TRP A 516 22.31 -3.14 4.41
N SER A 517 22.22 -4.43 4.11
CA SER A 517 23.12 -5.48 4.56
C SER A 517 23.10 -6.60 3.52
N PRO A 518 24.05 -7.55 3.52
CA PRO A 518 24.01 -8.67 2.58
C PRO A 518 22.67 -9.43 2.63
N ALA A 519 22.16 -9.72 3.81
CA ALA A 519 20.86 -10.41 3.97
C ALA A 519 19.68 -9.59 3.41
N VAL A 520 19.67 -8.27 3.63
CA VAL A 520 18.63 -7.38 3.08
C VAL A 520 18.74 -7.31 1.56
N ARG A 521 19.94 -7.27 0.98
CA ARG A 521 20.12 -7.29 -0.48
C ARG A 521 19.55 -8.55 -1.12
N VAL A 522 19.77 -9.72 -0.50
CA VAL A 522 19.19 -10.99 -0.94
C VAL A 522 17.66 -10.92 -0.88
N ALA A 523 17.10 -10.50 0.24
CA ALA A 523 15.66 -10.44 0.43
C ALA A 523 14.97 -9.44 -0.52
N VAL A 524 15.57 -8.27 -0.74
CA VAL A 524 15.08 -7.26 -1.70
C VAL A 524 15.12 -7.79 -3.13
N ALA A 525 16.20 -8.45 -3.53
CA ALA A 525 16.31 -9.03 -4.86
C ALA A 525 15.25 -10.12 -5.08
N ILE A 526 15.02 -10.98 -4.08
CA ILE A 526 13.96 -11.99 -4.16
C ILE A 526 12.58 -11.31 -4.27
N ARG A 527 12.28 -10.31 -3.45
CA ARG A 527 11.00 -9.59 -3.49
C ARG A 527 10.75 -8.92 -4.84
N ARG A 528 11.76 -8.29 -5.44
CA ARG A 528 11.65 -7.71 -6.79
C ARG A 528 11.40 -8.79 -7.85
N GLY A 529 12.08 -9.92 -7.74
CA GLY A 529 11.84 -11.06 -8.62
C GLY A 529 10.40 -11.59 -8.50
N GLU A 530 9.86 -11.67 -7.28
CA GLU A 530 8.45 -12.05 -7.04
C GLU A 530 7.47 -11.07 -7.70
N GLN A 531 7.70 -9.76 -7.57
CA GLN A 531 6.89 -8.73 -8.22
C GLN A 531 6.86 -8.86 -9.74
N PHE A 532 8.02 -9.13 -10.38
CA PHE A 532 8.07 -9.40 -11.82
C PHE A 532 7.38 -10.71 -12.20
N ALA A 533 7.51 -11.75 -11.38
CA ALA A 533 6.89 -13.04 -11.63
C ALA A 533 5.34 -12.97 -11.57
N GLU A 534 4.78 -12.16 -10.67
CA GLU A 534 3.33 -11.94 -10.54
C GLU A 534 2.70 -11.36 -11.81
N VAL A 535 3.45 -10.55 -12.56
CA VAL A 535 3.00 -9.99 -13.85
C VAL A 535 3.53 -10.76 -15.06
N ASN A 536 4.05 -11.99 -14.84
CA ASN A 536 4.63 -12.88 -15.85
C ASN A 536 5.88 -12.36 -16.58
N GLU A 537 6.55 -11.35 -16.03
CA GLU A 537 7.83 -10.84 -16.52
C GLU A 537 8.99 -11.75 -16.05
N PHE A 538 8.92 -13.03 -16.48
CA PHE A 538 9.83 -14.08 -15.99
C PHE A 538 11.31 -13.83 -16.27
N SER A 539 11.62 -13.13 -17.35
CA SER A 539 13.02 -12.79 -17.68
C SER A 539 13.62 -11.84 -16.64
N GLU A 540 12.86 -10.83 -16.23
CA GLU A 540 13.30 -9.85 -15.23
C GLU A 540 13.32 -10.49 -13.83
N ALA A 541 12.33 -11.33 -13.53
CA ALA A 541 12.31 -12.10 -12.28
C ALA A 541 13.58 -12.96 -12.12
N LEU A 542 13.97 -13.70 -13.16
CA LEU A 542 15.19 -14.52 -13.14
C LEU A 542 16.46 -13.69 -12.93
N LYS A 543 16.55 -12.49 -13.50
CA LYS A 543 17.68 -11.56 -13.27
C LYS A 543 17.77 -11.13 -11.81
N GLU A 544 16.63 -10.79 -11.20
CA GLU A 544 16.61 -10.40 -9.79
C GLU A 544 16.97 -11.58 -8.86
N TYR A 545 16.47 -12.79 -9.12
CA TYR A 545 16.86 -13.98 -8.34
C TYR A 545 18.34 -14.31 -8.51
N GLN A 546 18.92 -14.08 -9.70
CA GLN A 546 20.36 -14.24 -9.90
C GLN A 546 21.15 -13.26 -9.05
N LYS A 547 20.73 -11.98 -8.93
CA LYS A 547 21.37 -11.01 -8.03
C LYS A 547 21.37 -11.48 -6.57
N ALA A 548 20.28 -12.15 -6.14
CA ALA A 548 20.24 -12.75 -4.81
C ALA A 548 21.31 -13.85 -4.65
N LEU A 549 21.46 -14.71 -5.65
CA LEU A 549 22.48 -15.76 -5.65
C LEU A 549 23.92 -15.23 -5.75
N ASP A 550 24.12 -14.09 -6.43
CA ASP A 550 25.45 -13.44 -6.51
C ASP A 550 25.91 -12.94 -5.13
N VAL A 551 24.97 -12.57 -4.25
CA VAL A 551 25.25 -12.18 -2.86
C VAL A 551 25.34 -13.41 -1.96
N GLN A 552 24.45 -14.38 -2.10
CA GLN A 552 24.35 -15.59 -1.28
C GLN A 552 24.08 -16.81 -2.17
N SER A 553 25.14 -17.42 -2.66
CA SER A 553 25.08 -18.54 -3.61
C SER A 553 24.33 -19.78 -3.07
N ALA A 554 24.26 -19.94 -1.75
CA ALA A 554 23.54 -21.04 -1.07
C ALA A 554 22.06 -20.72 -0.77
N SER A 555 21.49 -19.59 -1.25
CA SER A 555 20.12 -19.23 -0.96
C SER A 555 19.12 -20.21 -1.58
N SER A 556 18.55 -21.07 -0.76
CA SER A 556 17.53 -22.03 -1.15
C SER A 556 16.27 -21.34 -1.65
N LEU A 557 15.86 -20.21 -1.06
CA LEU A 557 14.69 -19.46 -1.51
C LEU A 557 14.87 -18.90 -2.93
N ALA A 558 16.01 -18.31 -3.24
CA ALA A 558 16.28 -17.77 -4.58
C ALA A 558 16.29 -18.89 -5.63
N GLN A 559 16.95 -20.01 -5.34
CA GLN A 559 16.93 -21.20 -6.21
C GLN A 559 15.53 -21.77 -6.38
N TYR A 560 14.74 -21.78 -5.32
CA TYR A 560 13.35 -22.27 -5.37
C TYR A 560 12.50 -21.40 -6.31
N ARG A 561 12.60 -20.07 -6.22
CA ARG A 561 11.88 -19.14 -7.10
C ARG A 561 12.28 -19.30 -8.57
N ILE A 562 13.56 -19.52 -8.84
CA ILE A 562 14.05 -19.85 -10.19
C ILE A 562 13.41 -21.16 -10.68
N ALA A 563 13.40 -22.19 -9.82
CA ALA A 563 12.83 -23.49 -10.16
C ALA A 563 11.32 -23.42 -10.45
N GLU A 564 10.57 -22.59 -9.68
CA GLU A 564 9.14 -22.36 -9.93
C GLU A 564 8.90 -21.74 -11.32
N ILE A 565 9.68 -20.74 -11.72
CA ILE A 565 9.54 -20.14 -13.05
C ILE A 565 9.75 -21.19 -14.14
N PHE A 566 10.82 -21.99 -14.08
CA PHE A 566 11.07 -23.03 -15.08
C PHE A 566 9.99 -24.12 -15.08
N PHE A 567 9.43 -24.45 -13.91
CA PHE A 567 8.30 -25.36 -13.80
C PHE A 567 7.04 -24.80 -14.48
N LEU A 568 6.73 -23.51 -14.26
CA LEU A 568 5.61 -22.83 -14.91
C LEU A 568 5.78 -22.79 -16.45
N GLN A 569 7.00 -22.61 -16.94
CA GLN A 569 7.35 -22.61 -18.36
C GLN A 569 7.43 -24.03 -18.98
N ASN A 570 7.13 -25.10 -18.24
CA ASN A 570 7.28 -26.50 -18.67
C ASN A 570 8.72 -26.92 -18.96
N ASN A 571 9.72 -26.19 -18.55
CA ASN A 571 11.12 -26.57 -18.65
C ASN A 571 11.50 -27.51 -17.49
N TYR A 572 10.95 -28.72 -17.51
CA TYR A 572 11.05 -29.67 -16.41
C TYR A 572 12.48 -30.09 -16.07
N GLN A 573 13.36 -30.17 -17.10
CA GLN A 573 14.76 -30.55 -16.86
C GLN A 573 15.49 -29.47 -16.04
N THR A 574 15.36 -28.21 -16.44
CA THR A 574 15.97 -27.08 -15.71
C THR A 574 15.33 -26.91 -14.34
N ALA A 575 14.00 -26.99 -14.25
CA ALA A 575 13.27 -26.93 -12.98
C ALA A 575 13.76 -28.01 -11.99
N ALA A 576 13.89 -29.27 -12.44
CA ALA A 576 14.37 -30.35 -11.59
C ALA A 576 15.82 -30.14 -11.10
N ASN A 577 16.68 -29.60 -11.95
CA ASN A 577 18.04 -29.26 -11.54
C ASN A 577 18.06 -28.14 -10.49
N SER A 578 17.25 -27.09 -10.68
CA SER A 578 17.14 -25.99 -9.72
C SER A 578 16.51 -26.45 -8.40
N PHE A 579 15.46 -27.29 -8.39
CA PHE A 579 14.91 -27.85 -7.16
C PHE A 579 15.92 -28.77 -6.41
N ARG A 580 16.80 -29.48 -7.11
CA ARG A 580 17.89 -30.21 -6.46
C ARG A 580 18.93 -29.27 -5.85
N ALA A 581 19.21 -28.12 -6.52
CA ALA A 581 20.10 -27.11 -5.97
C ALA A 581 19.53 -26.50 -4.68
N VAL A 582 18.19 -26.30 -4.58
CA VAL A 582 17.53 -25.91 -3.32
C VAL A 582 17.89 -26.85 -2.18
N LEU A 583 17.82 -28.17 -2.41
CA LEU A 583 18.09 -29.19 -1.40
C LEU A 583 19.57 -29.27 -0.96
N GLN A 584 20.46 -28.58 -1.67
CA GLN A 584 21.89 -28.47 -1.37
C GLN A 584 22.27 -27.10 -0.79
N GLY A 585 21.32 -26.19 -0.68
CA GLY A 585 21.51 -24.84 -0.15
C GLY A 585 21.37 -24.76 1.37
N ASP A 586 21.01 -23.58 1.85
CA ASP A 586 20.84 -23.28 3.28
C ASP A 586 19.54 -23.83 3.88
N LEU A 587 18.60 -24.27 3.07
CA LEU A 587 17.24 -24.70 3.42
C LEU A 587 16.45 -23.65 4.22
N GLU A 588 16.74 -22.38 3.99
CA GLU A 588 16.01 -21.28 4.59
C GLU A 588 15.16 -20.55 3.52
N PRO A 589 13.88 -20.31 3.82
CA PRO A 589 13.07 -20.86 4.94
C PRO A 589 12.83 -22.37 4.80
N LYS A 590 12.64 -23.09 5.91
CA LYS A 590 12.55 -24.57 5.95
C LYS A 590 11.58 -25.19 4.96
N TRP A 591 10.46 -24.52 4.70
CA TRP A 591 9.45 -25.01 3.76
C TRP A 591 9.99 -25.20 2.31
N THR A 592 11.11 -24.58 1.96
CA THR A 592 11.73 -24.75 0.63
C THR A 592 12.13 -26.20 0.38
N GLU A 593 12.50 -26.95 1.44
CA GLU A 593 12.79 -28.38 1.31
C GLU A 593 11.54 -29.19 0.92
N VAL A 594 10.47 -29.08 1.70
CA VAL A 594 9.26 -29.90 1.47
C VAL A 594 8.64 -29.61 0.10
N TRP A 595 8.53 -28.34 -0.27
CA TRP A 595 7.94 -27.96 -1.57
C TRP A 595 8.85 -28.30 -2.75
N SER A 596 10.19 -28.26 -2.60
CA SER A 596 11.11 -28.73 -3.65
C SER A 596 10.93 -30.21 -3.93
N ARG A 597 10.79 -31.04 -2.87
CA ARG A 597 10.51 -32.47 -3.02
C ARG A 597 9.17 -32.74 -3.70
N ILE A 598 8.12 -31.99 -3.33
CA ILE A 598 6.80 -32.08 -3.96
C ILE A 598 6.89 -31.73 -5.45
N HIS A 599 7.56 -30.65 -5.82
CA HIS A 599 7.72 -30.25 -7.21
C HIS A 599 8.58 -31.25 -8.01
N LEU A 600 9.63 -31.81 -7.43
CA LEU A 600 10.39 -32.90 -8.06
C LEU A 600 9.48 -34.10 -8.31
N GLY A 601 8.64 -34.48 -7.35
CA GLY A 601 7.63 -35.53 -7.53
C GLY A 601 6.66 -35.23 -8.68
N LYS A 602 6.12 -34.00 -8.74
CA LYS A 602 5.24 -33.54 -9.82
C LYS A 602 5.93 -33.61 -11.21
N ILE A 603 7.20 -33.19 -11.26
CA ILE A 603 8.01 -33.31 -12.51
C ILE A 603 8.17 -34.76 -12.91
N PHE A 604 8.52 -35.67 -11.98
CA PHE A 604 8.68 -37.08 -12.29
C PHE A 604 7.38 -37.76 -12.72
N ASP A 605 6.23 -37.40 -12.10
CA ASP A 605 4.94 -37.88 -12.57
C ASP A 605 4.65 -37.41 -14.00
N THR A 606 4.86 -36.11 -14.29
CA THR A 606 4.65 -35.54 -15.62
C THR A 606 5.53 -36.15 -16.69
N THR A 607 6.73 -36.58 -16.31
CA THR A 607 7.70 -37.22 -17.23
C THR A 607 7.65 -38.76 -17.21
N GLY A 608 6.62 -39.36 -16.62
CA GLY A 608 6.38 -40.81 -16.60
C GLY A 608 7.28 -41.62 -15.68
N GLN A 609 7.93 -40.98 -14.71
CA GLN A 609 8.88 -41.59 -13.76
C GLN A 609 8.22 -41.81 -12.38
N ARG A 610 7.11 -42.54 -12.34
CA ARG A 610 6.27 -42.69 -11.14
C ARG A 610 7.02 -43.18 -9.90
N GLU A 611 7.92 -44.14 -10.02
CA GLU A 611 8.67 -44.65 -8.85
C GLU A 611 9.51 -43.53 -8.18
N ARG A 612 10.13 -42.68 -9.00
CA ARG A 612 10.91 -41.55 -8.51
C ARG A 612 10.00 -40.49 -7.88
N ALA A 613 8.82 -40.26 -8.47
CA ALA A 613 7.83 -39.35 -7.91
C ALA A 613 7.38 -39.78 -6.50
N VAL A 614 7.03 -41.08 -6.35
CA VAL A 614 6.64 -41.69 -5.08
C VAL A 614 7.74 -41.51 -4.02
N ASN A 615 9.00 -41.69 -4.41
CA ASN A 615 10.13 -41.51 -3.50
C ASN A 615 10.22 -40.06 -3.00
N GLU A 616 10.09 -39.05 -3.89
CA GLU A 616 10.16 -37.65 -3.50
C GLU A 616 8.98 -37.25 -2.61
N TYR A 617 7.74 -37.69 -2.90
CA TYR A 617 6.60 -37.46 -2.03
C TYR A 617 6.77 -38.09 -0.63
N ASN A 618 7.34 -39.28 -0.54
CA ASN A 618 7.67 -39.91 0.74
C ASN A 618 8.73 -39.10 1.51
N LEU A 619 9.73 -38.56 0.83
CA LEU A 619 10.73 -37.69 1.44
C LEU A 619 10.10 -36.38 1.91
N ALA A 620 9.17 -35.79 1.14
CA ALA A 620 8.40 -34.62 1.55
C ALA A 620 7.61 -34.87 2.84
N LEU A 621 6.90 -36.00 2.94
CA LEU A 621 6.16 -36.37 4.15
C LEU A 621 7.08 -36.55 5.39
N ARG A 622 8.30 -37.03 5.18
CA ARG A 622 9.29 -37.20 6.29
C ARG A 622 9.76 -35.89 6.90
N THR A 623 9.68 -34.77 6.17
CA THR A 623 10.02 -33.44 6.69
C THR A 623 9.10 -33.02 7.83
N LYS A 624 7.84 -33.51 7.84
CA LYS A 624 6.76 -33.11 8.76
C LYS A 624 6.44 -31.62 8.71
N ASP A 625 6.92 -30.91 7.70
CA ASP A 625 6.58 -29.52 7.45
C ASP A 625 5.26 -29.45 6.66
N ASN A 626 4.24 -28.82 7.26
CA ASN A 626 2.93 -28.65 6.63
C ASN A 626 2.67 -27.20 6.19
N THR A 627 3.71 -26.42 5.97
CA THR A 627 3.56 -25.05 5.44
C THR A 627 2.75 -25.07 4.15
N GLN A 628 1.69 -24.29 4.12
CA GLN A 628 0.76 -24.19 2.97
C GLN A 628 0.12 -25.52 2.55
N GLY A 629 -0.09 -26.47 3.46
CA GLY A 629 -0.74 -27.75 3.15
C GLY A 629 0.18 -28.75 2.43
N ALA A 630 1.50 -28.63 2.62
CA ALA A 630 2.49 -29.47 1.94
C ALA A 630 2.31 -30.96 2.23
N GLN A 631 1.91 -31.34 3.47
CA GLN A 631 1.71 -32.74 3.83
C GLN A 631 0.50 -33.36 3.11
N GLU A 632 -0.60 -32.60 3.02
CA GLU A 632 -1.81 -33.00 2.29
C GLU A 632 -1.51 -33.13 0.79
N GLU A 633 -0.78 -32.17 0.20
CA GLU A 633 -0.43 -32.17 -1.21
C GLU A 633 0.47 -33.38 -1.56
N ALA A 634 1.48 -33.67 -0.73
CA ALA A 634 2.33 -34.84 -0.89
C ALA A 634 1.54 -36.16 -0.76
N ALA A 635 0.67 -36.27 0.28
CA ALA A 635 -0.17 -37.44 0.49
C ALA A 635 -1.16 -37.69 -0.65
N LYS A 636 -1.73 -36.62 -1.22
CA LYS A 636 -2.60 -36.68 -2.40
C LYS A 636 -1.88 -37.30 -3.59
N HIS A 637 -0.66 -36.82 -3.89
CA HIS A 637 0.08 -37.28 -5.05
C HIS A 637 0.78 -38.64 -4.85
N LEU A 638 0.89 -39.14 -3.62
CA LEU A 638 1.21 -40.54 -3.37
C LEU A 638 0.10 -41.49 -3.84
N LYS A 639 -1.17 -41.10 -3.65
CA LYS A 639 -2.33 -41.90 -4.05
C LYS A 639 -2.59 -41.81 -5.54
N GLU A 640 -2.53 -40.59 -6.09
CA GLU A 640 -2.84 -40.28 -7.47
C GLU A 640 -1.68 -39.52 -8.13
N PRO A 641 -1.11 -39.99 -9.25
CA PRO A 641 -0.07 -39.26 -9.96
C PRO A 641 -0.51 -37.83 -10.29
N TYR A 642 0.39 -36.87 -10.11
CA TYR A 642 0.15 -35.50 -10.53
C TYR A 642 -0.12 -35.42 -12.02
N LYS A 643 -1.21 -34.80 -12.41
CA LYS A 643 -1.54 -34.42 -13.78
C LYS A 643 -1.71 -32.93 -13.86
N ARG A 644 -0.99 -32.28 -14.76
CA ARG A 644 -1.21 -30.86 -15.00
C ARG A 644 -2.59 -30.65 -15.61
N ALA A 645 -3.38 -29.71 -15.08
CA ALA A 645 -4.61 -29.30 -15.72
C ALA A 645 -4.30 -28.81 -17.13
N SER A 646 -4.97 -29.37 -18.15
CA SER A 646 -4.89 -28.81 -19.49
C SER A 646 -5.45 -27.41 -19.45
N THR A 647 -4.61 -26.40 -19.70
CA THR A 647 -5.10 -25.06 -20.02
C THR A 647 -5.82 -25.17 -21.36
N ASN A 648 -7.14 -25.31 -21.30
CA ASN A 648 -7.95 -25.03 -22.48
C ASN A 648 -7.75 -23.56 -22.82
N ASN A 649 -7.14 -23.31 -23.97
CA ASN A 649 -7.02 -21.99 -24.61
C ASN A 649 -8.40 -21.39 -24.85
#